data_2d79fcd18d375b0bc6edb404e0289a77
#
_entry.id   2d79fcd18d375b0bc6edb404e0289a77
#
_cell.length_a   1.000
_cell.length_b   1.000
_cell.length_c   1.000
_cell.angle_alpha   90.00
_cell.angle_beta   90.00
_cell.angle_gamma   90.00
#
_symmetry.space_group_name_H-M   'P 1'
#
loop_
_entity.id
_entity.type
_entity.pdbx_description
1 polymer ?
#
loop_
_entity_poly.entity_id
_entity_poly.type
_entity_poly.pdbx_seq_one_letter_code
_entity_poly.pdbx_strand_id
1 'polypeptide(L)'
;MAARPLSRMLQRLLGSSSRSCSSGAPVRQPRPRESAQAASEELSKQRQFLRGHAAPFSAILTDSFGRQHSYLRISLTEKCNLRCQYCMPEEGVQLTPKANLLTTEEILTLARLFVKEGVDKIRLTGGEPLIRPDVVDIVAQLQQLEGLRTIGVTTNGINLARLLPQLQKVGLSAINISLDTLVPAKFEFIVRRKGFHKVMDGIHKAIELGYNPVKVNCVVMRGLNEDELLDFAALTKSLPLDVRFIEYMPFDGNKWNFKKMVSYKEMLDTVRQQWPELEKLPEEESSTAKAFRIPGFQGQISFITSMSEHFCGTCNRLRITADGNLKVCLFGNSEVSLRDHLRAGASEQELLRIIGAAVGRKKRQHAGMFSISQMKNRPMILIELFMFRDSPPANPSISSWDALRVEGLRSRMSFSSQMATLWKGYRVPQTPPLAQQQLGSGSFQRHYTSHADSDANSQCLSPDSWASAAPSGPQLTSEQLTHVDSEGRATMVDVGGKPDTERVAVASAVVLLGPVAFKLVQQNQLKKGDALVVAQLAGVQAAKLTSQLIPLCHHVALSHVQVQLELDSTRHAVEIRASCRARGPTGVEMEALTSAAVAALTLYDMCKAVSRDIVLEEIKLISKTGGQRGDFHRA
;
A
#
# COMPACT_ATOMS: atom_id res chain seq x y z
N MET A 1 49.02 2.74 1.09
CA MET A 1 48.87 3.81 2.10
C MET A 1 47.43 3.81 2.55
N ALA A 2 47.18 3.43 3.79
CA ALA A 2 45.88 3.11 4.32
C ALA A 2 45.16 4.36 4.84
N ALA A 3 43.93 4.57 4.41
CA ALA A 3 43.03 5.59 4.94
C ALA A 3 42.48 5.15 6.31
N ARG A 4 42.74 5.93 7.35
CA ARG A 4 42.24 5.72 8.71
C ARG A 4 40.82 6.25 8.85
N PRO A 5 39.90 5.56 9.57
CA PRO A 5 38.50 5.96 9.69
C PRO A 5 38.33 7.10 10.71
N LEU A 6 37.42 8.03 10.36
CA LEU A 6 36.96 9.23 11.09
C LEU A 6 36.27 8.98 12.45
N SER A 7 36.22 7.75 12.94
CA SER A 7 35.43 7.40 14.15
C SER A 7 36.07 7.79 15.49
N ARG A 8 37.33 8.19 15.50
CA ARG A 8 38.01 8.56 16.77
C ARG A 8 37.93 10.03 17.17
N MET A 9 37.39 10.90 16.32
CA MET A 9 37.27 12.34 16.64
C MET A 9 35.97 12.71 17.32
N LEU A 10 34.91 11.92 17.17
CA LEU A 10 33.60 12.15 17.81
C LEU A 10 33.54 11.64 19.27
N GLN A 11 34.41 10.71 19.66
CA GLN A 11 34.45 10.18 21.05
C GLN A 11 35.16 11.08 22.06
N ARG A 12 35.89 12.11 21.61
CA ARG A 12 36.56 13.06 22.52
C ARG A 12 35.72 14.28 22.93
N LEU A 13 34.53 14.46 22.40
CA LEU A 13 33.63 15.58 22.73
C LEU A 13 32.49 15.23 23.69
N LEU A 14 32.38 13.97 24.11
CA LEU A 14 31.39 13.50 25.08
C LEU A 14 32.09 12.89 26.33
N GLY A 15 33.05 13.61 26.88
CA GLY A 15 33.67 13.25 28.16
C GLY A 15 32.76 13.55 29.33
N SER A 16 32.22 12.51 29.91
CA SER A 16 31.51 12.49 31.19
C SER A 16 32.35 13.05 32.33
N SER A 17 31.80 13.97 33.10
CA SER A 17 32.31 14.32 34.43
C SER A 17 31.18 14.19 35.44
N SER A 18 31.16 13.05 36.13
CA SER A 18 30.48 12.88 37.40
C SER A 18 31.41 13.34 38.52
N ARG A 19 31.05 14.35 39.30
CA ARG A 19 31.56 14.54 40.68
C ARG A 19 30.50 15.10 41.60
N SER A 20 30.50 14.51 42.76
CA SER A 20 29.69 14.60 43.93
C SER A 20 29.54 15.98 44.57
N CYS A 21 28.43 16.17 45.25
CA CYS A 21 28.04 17.32 46.09
C CYS A 21 29.00 17.55 47.25
N SER A 22 29.31 18.82 47.53
CA SER A 22 29.43 19.36 48.88
C SER A 22 29.21 20.88 48.85
N SER A 23 28.56 21.32 49.89
CA SER A 23 28.00 22.62 50.24
C SER A 23 28.96 23.82 50.22
N GLY A 24 28.47 25.02 49.84
CA GLY A 24 29.09 26.30 50.16
C GLY A 24 28.83 27.35 49.09
N ALA A 25 27.89 28.26 49.37
CA ALA A 25 27.68 29.45 48.54
C ALA A 25 28.77 30.49 48.79
N PRO A 26 29.19 31.24 47.78
CA PRO A 26 28.97 32.69 47.81
C PRO A 26 28.48 33.27 46.45
N VAL A 27 27.69 34.30 46.61
CA VAL A 27 27.14 35.22 45.58
C VAL A 27 28.19 35.64 44.57
N ARG A 28 27.95 35.43 43.27
CA ARG A 28 28.76 35.99 42.16
C ARG A 28 27.95 37.00 41.37
N GLN A 29 28.55 38.15 41.23
CA GLN A 29 28.14 39.26 40.37
C GLN A 29 28.09 38.88 38.88
N PRO A 30 27.29 39.56 38.04
CA PRO A 30 27.16 39.26 36.62
C PRO A 30 28.41 39.70 35.83
N ARG A 31 28.96 38.79 35.02
CA ARG A 31 30.04 39.04 34.05
C ARG A 31 29.51 39.59 32.73
N PRO A 32 30.34 40.32 31.96
CA PRO A 32 29.91 41.22 30.90
C PRO A 32 29.46 40.53 29.61
N ARG A 33 28.73 41.29 28.79
CA ARG A 33 28.09 40.96 27.51
C ARG A 33 29.04 40.46 26.38
N GLU A 34 30.35 40.42 26.55
CA GLU A 34 31.33 40.02 25.52
C GLU A 34 31.33 38.47 25.22
N SER A 35 30.94 37.65 26.18
CA SER A 35 30.93 36.19 25.96
C SER A 35 29.77 35.67 25.09
N ALA A 36 28.66 36.42 25.00
CA ALA A 36 27.51 36.05 24.19
C ALA A 36 27.71 36.36 22.70
N GLN A 37 28.45 37.42 22.39
CA GLN A 37 28.79 37.80 21.02
C GLN A 37 29.84 36.85 20.44
N ALA A 38 30.88 36.47 21.18
CA ALA A 38 31.88 35.52 20.75
C ALA A 38 31.28 34.10 20.52
N ALA A 39 30.35 33.67 21.37
CA ALA A 39 29.62 32.41 21.17
C ALA A 39 28.69 32.44 19.94
N SER A 40 28.09 33.62 19.66
CA SER A 40 27.24 33.83 18.48
C SER A 40 28.05 33.82 17.17
N GLU A 41 29.24 34.42 17.19
CA GLU A 41 30.17 34.40 16.04
C GLU A 41 30.76 33.02 15.80
N GLU A 42 31.12 32.26 16.83
CA GLU A 42 31.60 30.88 16.72
C GLU A 42 30.52 29.96 16.18
N LEU A 43 29.28 30.09 16.64
CA LEU A 43 28.11 29.40 16.09
C LEU A 43 27.82 29.80 14.63
N SER A 44 28.04 31.09 14.30
CA SER A 44 27.90 31.55 12.92
C SER A 44 28.97 30.99 12.01
N LYS A 45 30.23 30.96 12.46
CA LYS A 45 31.37 30.35 11.75
C LYS A 45 31.19 28.82 11.61
N GLN A 46 30.71 28.12 12.64
CA GLN A 46 30.38 26.70 12.55
C GLN A 46 29.23 26.42 11.59
N ARG A 47 28.20 27.27 11.58
CA ARG A 47 27.09 27.18 10.59
C ARG A 47 27.58 27.46 9.17
N GLN A 48 28.50 28.39 8.98
CA GLN A 48 29.08 28.71 7.69
C GLN A 48 30.05 27.62 7.21
N PHE A 49 30.82 27.01 8.11
CA PHE A 49 31.66 25.84 7.84
C PHE A 49 30.82 24.60 7.46
N LEU A 50 29.73 24.34 8.20
CA LEU A 50 28.80 23.26 7.89
C LEU A 50 28.06 23.48 6.56
N ARG A 51 27.75 24.75 6.20
CA ARG A 51 27.16 25.10 4.89
C ARG A 51 28.13 24.90 3.72
N GLY A 52 29.43 25.10 3.94
CA GLY A 52 30.45 24.92 2.90
C GLY A 52 30.90 23.47 2.69
N HIS A 53 30.59 22.55 3.61
CA HIS A 53 31.05 21.16 3.57
C HIS A 53 29.91 20.13 3.62
N ALA A 54 28.68 20.54 3.85
CA ALA A 54 27.51 19.67 3.69
C ALA A 54 27.13 19.64 2.21
N ALA A 55 26.93 18.42 1.68
CA ALA A 55 26.35 18.23 0.36
C ALA A 55 25.06 19.06 0.20
N PRO A 56 24.69 19.48 -1.01
CA PRO A 56 23.68 20.52 -1.28
C PRO A 56 22.25 19.98 -1.08
N PHE A 57 21.91 19.54 0.12
CA PHE A 57 20.55 19.21 0.50
C PHE A 57 20.00 20.27 1.42
N SER A 58 18.98 20.96 0.94
CA SER A 58 18.25 21.91 1.75
C SER A 58 17.43 21.15 2.82
N ALA A 59 17.34 21.74 4.01
CA ALA A 59 16.45 21.27 5.08
C ALA A 59 14.98 21.22 4.63
N ILE A 60 14.63 21.95 3.57
CA ILE A 60 13.27 22.06 3.00
C ILE A 60 12.81 20.75 2.37
N LEU A 61 13.70 19.98 1.75
CA LEU A 61 13.40 18.68 1.15
C LEU A 61 13.67 17.50 2.09
N THR A 62 13.90 17.76 3.37
CA THR A 62 14.07 16.73 4.41
C THR A 62 12.81 16.66 5.26
N ASP A 63 12.21 15.47 5.38
CA ASP A 63 11.01 15.28 6.17
C ASP A 63 11.31 15.09 7.67
N SER A 64 10.25 15.00 8.49
CA SER A 64 10.35 14.84 9.94
C SER A 64 11.01 13.53 10.40
N PHE A 65 11.28 12.60 9.48
CA PHE A 65 11.96 11.32 9.72
C PHE A 65 13.41 11.31 9.21
N GLY A 66 13.93 12.45 8.75
CA GLY A 66 15.28 12.59 8.22
C GLY A 66 15.46 12.07 6.80
N ARG A 67 14.37 11.73 6.07
CA ARG A 67 14.49 11.28 4.68
C ARG A 67 14.67 12.47 3.76
N GLN A 68 15.76 12.48 3.01
CA GLN A 68 16.06 13.49 1.99
C GLN A 68 15.36 13.15 0.67
N HIS A 69 14.67 14.10 0.08
CA HIS A 69 13.86 13.90 -1.13
C HIS A 69 14.62 14.39 -2.37
N SER A 70 15.48 13.54 -2.93
CA SER A 70 16.31 13.84 -4.09
C SER A 70 15.67 13.44 -5.44
N TYR A 71 14.49 12.81 -5.41
CA TYR A 71 13.84 12.28 -6.61
C TYR A 71 12.46 12.92 -6.84
N LEU A 72 12.36 13.73 -7.91
CA LEU A 72 11.11 14.36 -8.32
C LEU A 72 10.50 13.63 -9.52
N ARG A 73 9.19 13.38 -9.46
CA ARG A 73 8.40 12.87 -10.59
C ARG A 73 7.46 13.96 -11.06
N ILE A 74 7.43 14.24 -12.35
CA ILE A 74 6.60 15.28 -12.95
C ILE A 74 5.67 14.65 -13.99
N SER A 75 4.37 14.80 -13.78
CA SER A 75 3.37 14.43 -14.76
C SER A 75 3.27 15.52 -15.82
N LEU A 76 3.62 15.20 -17.07
CA LEU A 76 3.61 16.15 -18.18
C LEU A 76 2.22 16.38 -18.76
N THR A 77 1.32 15.40 -18.62
CA THR A 77 0.00 15.43 -19.23
C THR A 77 -0.91 14.41 -18.56
N GLU A 78 -2.19 14.68 -18.57
CA GLU A 78 -3.21 13.69 -18.22
C GLU A 78 -3.65 12.85 -19.42
N LYS A 79 -3.26 13.19 -20.64
CA LYS A 79 -3.63 12.47 -21.86
C LYS A 79 -2.76 11.24 -22.08
N CYS A 80 -3.32 10.21 -22.69
CA CYS A 80 -2.61 9.03 -23.14
C CYS A 80 -3.30 8.32 -24.32
N ASN A 81 -2.61 7.45 -24.99
CA ASN A 81 -3.05 6.73 -26.18
C ASN A 81 -3.47 5.26 -25.94
N LEU A 82 -3.42 4.75 -24.69
CA LEU A 82 -3.95 3.42 -24.27
C LEU A 82 -5.14 3.55 -23.28
N ARG A 83 -5.83 2.50 -22.83
CA ARG A 83 -7.00 2.45 -21.94
C ARG A 83 -6.91 1.29 -20.96
N CYS A 84 -5.80 1.21 -20.21
CA CYS A 84 -5.53 0.09 -19.31
C CYS A 84 -6.60 -0.04 -18.23
N GLN A 85 -7.09 -1.27 -18.01
CA GLN A 85 -8.19 -1.57 -17.10
C GLN A 85 -7.88 -1.20 -15.64
N TYR A 86 -6.62 -1.30 -15.23
CA TYR A 86 -6.19 -1.01 -13.86
C TYR A 86 -5.86 0.47 -13.61
N CYS A 87 -5.74 1.28 -14.67
CA CYS A 87 -5.44 2.71 -14.57
C CYS A 87 -6.67 3.59 -14.65
N MET A 88 -7.67 3.16 -15.43
CA MET A 88 -8.78 3.99 -15.83
C MET A 88 -10.10 3.31 -15.54
N PRO A 89 -11.03 4.01 -14.87
CA PRO A 89 -12.42 3.59 -14.79
C PRO A 89 -13.01 3.33 -16.17
N GLU A 90 -14.00 2.45 -16.24
CA GLU A 90 -14.65 2.08 -17.50
C GLU A 90 -15.39 3.26 -18.13
N GLU A 91 -15.94 4.12 -17.27
CA GLU A 91 -16.64 5.35 -17.58
C GLU A 91 -15.68 6.48 -18.07
N GLY A 92 -14.38 6.27 -17.91
CA GLY A 92 -13.36 7.28 -18.14
C GLY A 92 -13.15 8.21 -16.93
N VAL A 93 -12.35 9.25 -17.08
CA VAL A 93 -12.12 10.30 -16.09
C VAL A 93 -12.31 11.66 -16.72
N GLN A 94 -12.87 12.59 -15.93
CA GLN A 94 -12.91 13.98 -16.33
C GLN A 94 -11.51 14.58 -16.24
N LEU A 95 -11.04 15.16 -17.36
CA LEU A 95 -9.77 15.80 -17.43
C LEU A 95 -9.80 17.21 -16.94
N THR A 96 -8.65 17.62 -16.46
CA THR A 96 -8.35 19.02 -16.16
C THR A 96 -8.38 19.84 -17.43
N PRO A 97 -9.14 20.96 -17.46
CA PRO A 97 -9.12 21.90 -18.60
C PRO A 97 -7.70 22.33 -18.94
N LYS A 98 -7.38 22.48 -20.22
CA LYS A 98 -6.02 22.83 -20.69
C LYS A 98 -5.43 24.07 -20.01
N ALA A 99 -6.26 25.07 -19.70
CA ALA A 99 -5.85 26.27 -18.99
C ALA A 99 -5.36 25.99 -17.56
N ASN A 100 -5.79 24.88 -16.94
CA ASN A 100 -5.45 24.49 -15.59
C ASN A 100 -4.32 23.44 -15.55
N LEU A 101 -3.76 23.06 -16.68
CA LEU A 101 -2.54 22.24 -16.74
C LEU A 101 -1.30 23.11 -16.70
N LEU A 102 -0.18 22.55 -16.25
CA LEU A 102 1.12 23.23 -16.26
C LEU A 102 1.61 23.47 -17.69
N THR A 103 2.07 24.67 -17.95
CA THR A 103 2.81 25.03 -19.16
C THR A 103 4.24 24.47 -19.08
N THR A 104 4.94 24.47 -20.20
CA THR A 104 6.36 24.06 -20.26
C THR A 104 7.23 24.94 -19.37
N GLU A 105 7.01 26.26 -19.40
CA GLU A 105 7.73 27.22 -18.57
C GLU A 105 7.49 27.01 -17.07
N GLU A 106 6.24 26.74 -16.67
CA GLU A 106 5.90 26.42 -15.28
C GLU A 106 6.56 25.11 -14.81
N ILE A 107 6.59 24.08 -15.66
CA ILE A 107 7.28 22.81 -15.38
C ILE A 107 8.78 23.05 -15.15
N LEU A 108 9.42 23.83 -16.03
CA LEU A 108 10.85 24.11 -15.93
C LEU A 108 11.19 25.00 -14.73
N THR A 109 10.33 25.95 -14.41
CA THR A 109 10.49 26.81 -13.23
C THR A 109 10.42 25.99 -11.95
N LEU A 110 9.42 25.10 -11.83
CA LEU A 110 9.32 24.18 -10.70
C LEU A 110 10.51 23.20 -10.67
N ALA A 111 10.90 22.61 -11.81
CA ALA A 111 12.03 21.71 -11.87
C ALA A 111 13.33 22.38 -11.38
N ARG A 112 13.60 23.62 -11.85
CA ARG A 112 14.76 24.41 -11.44
C ARG A 112 14.75 24.67 -9.92
N LEU A 113 13.60 25.00 -9.35
CA LEU A 113 13.46 25.22 -7.92
C LEU A 113 13.81 23.96 -7.11
N PHE A 114 13.30 22.80 -7.51
CA PHE A 114 13.60 21.54 -6.82
C PHE A 114 15.06 21.09 -7.00
N VAL A 115 15.65 21.29 -8.18
CA VAL A 115 17.07 20.93 -8.45
C VAL A 115 17.99 21.83 -7.61
N LYS A 116 17.72 23.11 -7.51
CA LYS A 116 18.46 24.05 -6.63
C LYS A 116 18.44 23.62 -5.17
N GLU A 117 17.35 22.99 -4.71
CA GLU A 117 17.20 22.46 -3.36
C GLU A 117 17.74 21.02 -3.17
N GLY A 118 18.36 20.42 -4.20
CA GLY A 118 19.08 19.16 -4.10
C GLY A 118 18.42 17.94 -4.77
N VAL A 119 17.38 18.16 -5.58
CA VAL A 119 16.87 17.09 -6.45
C VAL A 119 17.89 16.82 -7.55
N ASP A 120 18.41 15.60 -7.62
CA ASP A 120 19.38 15.16 -8.62
C ASP A 120 18.79 14.22 -9.67
N LYS A 121 17.52 13.81 -9.48
CA LYS A 121 16.81 12.90 -10.39
C LYS A 121 15.40 13.40 -10.69
N ILE A 122 15.10 13.60 -11.97
CA ILE A 122 13.75 13.91 -12.45
C ILE A 122 13.25 12.77 -13.32
N ARG A 123 11.99 12.36 -13.12
CA ARG A 123 11.30 11.39 -13.99
C ARG A 123 10.03 12.00 -14.56
N LEU A 124 9.97 12.02 -15.87
CA LEU A 124 8.81 12.45 -16.60
C LEU A 124 7.79 11.31 -16.68
N THR A 125 6.56 11.64 -16.31
CA THR A 125 5.43 10.72 -16.22
C THR A 125 4.17 11.42 -16.73
N GLY A 126 3.03 10.95 -16.36
CA GLY A 126 1.73 11.52 -16.71
C GLY A 126 0.80 10.47 -17.25
N GLY A 127 -0.14 10.84 -18.08
CA GLY A 127 -0.86 9.90 -18.92
C GLY A 127 0.15 9.14 -19.80
N GLU A 128 0.51 9.67 -20.94
CA GLU A 128 1.67 9.20 -21.70
C GLU A 128 2.56 10.40 -22.03
N PRO A 129 3.74 10.53 -21.40
CA PRO A 129 4.59 11.70 -21.63
C PRO A 129 5.04 11.85 -23.08
N LEU A 130 5.20 10.75 -23.83
CA LEU A 130 5.66 10.77 -25.23
C LEU A 130 4.59 11.16 -26.25
N ILE A 131 3.38 11.54 -25.83
CA ILE A 131 2.39 12.18 -26.71
C ILE A 131 2.40 13.70 -26.58
N ARG A 132 3.08 14.25 -25.58
CA ARG A 132 3.24 15.69 -25.43
C ARG A 132 4.18 16.21 -26.52
N PRO A 133 3.77 17.19 -27.35
CA PRO A 133 4.54 17.58 -28.55
C PRO A 133 5.95 18.12 -28.24
N ASP A 134 6.08 18.85 -27.13
CA ASP A 134 7.30 19.53 -26.68
C ASP A 134 8.14 18.70 -25.70
N VAL A 135 7.92 17.38 -25.61
CA VAL A 135 8.64 16.51 -24.65
C VAL A 135 10.15 16.50 -24.90
N VAL A 136 10.60 16.58 -26.14
CA VAL A 136 12.03 16.61 -26.49
C VAL A 136 12.65 17.92 -25.99
N ASP A 137 11.97 19.05 -26.19
CA ASP A 137 12.43 20.36 -25.75
C ASP A 137 12.46 20.45 -24.21
N ILE A 138 11.47 19.86 -23.52
CA ILE A 138 11.47 19.77 -22.05
C ILE A 138 12.71 19.01 -21.57
N VAL A 139 13.04 17.85 -22.16
CA VAL A 139 14.23 17.07 -21.78
C VAL A 139 15.51 17.88 -22.05
N ALA A 140 15.60 18.55 -23.21
CA ALA A 140 16.74 19.38 -23.55
C ALA A 140 16.99 20.51 -22.54
N GLN A 141 15.92 21.18 -22.09
CA GLN A 141 16.02 22.26 -21.13
C GLN A 141 16.27 21.75 -19.70
N LEU A 142 15.71 20.60 -19.31
CA LEU A 142 16.03 19.96 -18.03
C LEU A 142 17.50 19.55 -17.96
N GLN A 143 18.09 19.08 -19.05
CA GLN A 143 19.51 18.70 -19.10
C GLN A 143 20.47 19.86 -18.80
N GLN A 144 20.02 21.10 -18.99
CA GLN A 144 20.81 22.30 -18.70
C GLN A 144 20.79 22.70 -17.22
N LEU A 145 19.97 22.03 -16.39
CA LEU A 145 19.91 22.35 -14.96
C LEU A 145 21.13 21.79 -14.24
N GLU A 146 21.96 22.69 -13.73
CA GLU A 146 23.12 22.33 -12.92
C GLU A 146 22.70 21.57 -11.65
N GLY A 147 23.32 20.43 -11.38
CA GLY A 147 22.99 19.52 -10.27
C GLY A 147 22.04 18.38 -10.64
N LEU A 148 21.33 18.45 -11.76
CA LEU A 148 20.48 17.35 -12.22
C LEU A 148 21.32 16.26 -12.91
N ARG A 149 21.36 15.05 -12.31
CA ARG A 149 22.19 13.93 -12.79
C ARG A 149 21.43 12.96 -13.67
N THR A 150 20.13 12.79 -13.42
CA THR A 150 19.34 11.76 -14.11
C THR A 150 18.01 12.31 -14.59
N ILE A 151 17.78 12.21 -15.90
CA ILE A 151 16.47 12.45 -16.51
C ILE A 151 15.92 11.12 -16.98
N GLY A 152 14.79 10.70 -16.40
CA GLY A 152 14.12 9.46 -16.77
C GLY A 152 12.75 9.69 -17.36
N VAL A 153 12.23 8.70 -18.08
CA VAL A 153 10.85 8.66 -18.55
C VAL A 153 10.18 7.35 -18.13
N THR A 154 8.89 7.41 -17.81
CA THR A 154 8.04 6.21 -17.75
C THR A 154 7.03 6.31 -18.87
N THR A 155 6.98 5.31 -19.75
CA THR A 155 6.18 5.33 -20.98
C THR A 155 5.52 3.97 -21.22
N ASN A 156 4.43 3.98 -21.98
CA ASN A 156 3.80 2.76 -22.49
C ASN A 156 4.51 2.19 -23.75
N GLY A 157 5.55 2.83 -24.22
CA GLY A 157 6.38 2.35 -25.32
C GLY A 157 5.84 2.58 -26.74
N ILE A 158 4.58 2.94 -26.95
CA ILE A 158 3.95 3.06 -28.28
C ILE A 158 4.69 4.04 -29.20
N ASN A 159 5.14 5.17 -28.67
CA ASN A 159 5.87 6.19 -29.42
C ASN A 159 7.39 6.13 -29.22
N LEU A 160 7.86 5.20 -28.40
CA LEU A 160 9.24 5.18 -27.89
C LEU A 160 10.25 4.98 -29.04
N ALA A 161 10.09 3.95 -29.88
CA ALA A 161 11.03 3.65 -30.94
C ALA A 161 11.31 4.86 -31.87
N ARG A 162 10.28 5.67 -32.14
CA ARG A 162 10.38 6.86 -32.97
C ARG A 162 11.09 8.03 -32.31
N LEU A 163 10.81 8.27 -31.01
CA LEU A 163 11.29 9.47 -30.31
C LEU A 163 12.62 9.24 -29.59
N LEU A 164 12.93 8.00 -29.24
CA LEU A 164 14.07 7.68 -28.40
C LEU A 164 15.42 8.16 -28.90
N PRO A 165 15.74 8.08 -30.23
CA PRO A 165 17.02 8.61 -30.74
C PRO A 165 17.18 10.12 -30.49
N GLN A 166 16.09 10.89 -30.59
CA GLN A 166 16.13 12.33 -30.31
C GLN A 166 16.22 12.59 -28.79
N LEU A 167 15.43 11.87 -27.98
CA LEU A 167 15.45 11.99 -26.52
C LEU A 167 16.81 11.65 -25.93
N GLN A 168 17.51 10.64 -26.47
CA GLN A 168 18.86 10.29 -26.04
C GLN A 168 19.86 11.42 -26.32
N LYS A 169 19.80 11.99 -27.53
CA LYS A 169 20.67 13.11 -27.92
C LYS A 169 20.54 14.34 -27.03
N VAL A 170 19.34 14.58 -26.49
CA VAL A 170 19.09 15.71 -25.58
C VAL A 170 19.22 15.36 -24.09
N GLY A 171 19.74 14.15 -23.76
CA GLY A 171 20.14 13.80 -22.39
C GLY A 171 19.18 12.90 -21.61
N LEU A 172 18.22 12.24 -22.26
CA LEU A 172 17.41 11.21 -21.56
C LEU A 172 18.31 10.03 -21.18
N SER A 173 18.46 9.78 -19.88
CA SER A 173 19.41 8.79 -19.34
C SER A 173 18.75 7.51 -18.78
N ALA A 174 17.44 7.51 -18.50
CA ALA A 174 16.77 6.35 -17.90
C ALA A 174 15.36 6.14 -18.45
N ILE A 175 15.03 4.88 -18.76
CA ILE A 175 13.73 4.51 -19.34
C ILE A 175 13.07 3.42 -18.51
N ASN A 176 11.76 3.59 -18.25
CA ASN A 176 10.89 2.52 -17.78
C ASN A 176 9.76 2.34 -18.81
N ILE A 177 9.59 1.13 -19.31
CA ILE A 177 8.56 0.77 -20.30
C ILE A 177 7.52 -0.08 -19.58
N SER A 178 6.23 0.23 -19.73
CA SER A 178 5.15 -0.55 -19.16
C SER A 178 4.67 -1.60 -20.16
N LEU A 179 4.74 -2.87 -19.76
CA LEU A 179 4.28 -4.02 -20.55
C LEU A 179 3.77 -5.10 -19.58
N ASP A 180 2.46 -5.35 -19.59
CA ASP A 180 1.83 -6.24 -18.62
C ASP A 180 1.64 -7.68 -19.13
N THR A 181 1.89 -7.94 -20.40
CA THR A 181 1.75 -9.26 -21.02
C THR A 181 2.63 -9.38 -22.26
N LEU A 182 3.08 -10.59 -22.55
CA LEU A 182 3.83 -10.97 -23.75
C LEU A 182 2.90 -11.51 -24.86
N VAL A 183 1.60 -11.65 -24.58
CA VAL A 183 0.59 -12.16 -25.50
C VAL A 183 -0.16 -11.03 -26.16
N PRO A 184 -0.06 -10.81 -27.50
CA PRO A 184 -0.69 -9.68 -28.19
C PRO A 184 -2.19 -9.54 -27.94
N ALA A 185 -2.94 -10.65 -27.89
CA ALA A 185 -4.37 -10.63 -27.63
C ALA A 185 -4.69 -10.19 -26.19
N LYS A 186 -3.94 -10.68 -25.19
CA LYS A 186 -4.06 -10.22 -23.81
C LYS A 186 -3.68 -8.73 -23.68
N PHE A 187 -2.65 -8.28 -24.41
CA PHE A 187 -2.28 -6.86 -24.45
C PHE A 187 -3.46 -6.01 -24.90
N GLU A 188 -4.08 -6.33 -26.05
CA GLU A 188 -5.25 -5.59 -26.55
C GLU A 188 -6.42 -5.61 -25.55
N PHE A 189 -6.63 -6.73 -24.87
CA PHE A 189 -7.64 -6.84 -23.82
C PHE A 189 -7.31 -5.94 -22.61
N ILE A 190 -6.08 -5.99 -22.09
CA ILE A 190 -5.66 -5.23 -20.89
C ILE A 190 -5.68 -3.72 -21.19
N VAL A 191 -5.09 -3.28 -22.31
CA VAL A 191 -4.93 -1.87 -22.63
C VAL A 191 -6.04 -1.32 -23.53
N ARG A 192 -6.98 -2.15 -23.95
CA ARG A 192 -8.14 -1.81 -24.82
C ARG A 192 -7.76 -1.09 -26.12
N ARG A 193 -6.55 -1.32 -26.62
CA ARG A 193 -5.99 -0.73 -27.86
C ARG A 193 -4.97 -1.67 -28.48
N LYS A 194 -4.76 -1.54 -29.79
CA LYS A 194 -3.69 -2.22 -30.51
C LYS A 194 -2.35 -1.51 -30.28
N GLY A 195 -1.25 -2.28 -30.36
CA GLY A 195 0.08 -1.66 -30.30
C GLY A 195 1.18 -2.50 -29.67
N PHE A 196 0.94 -3.76 -29.36
CA PHE A 196 1.93 -4.67 -28.75
C PHE A 196 3.30 -4.62 -29.46
N HIS A 197 3.31 -4.76 -30.81
CA HIS A 197 4.56 -4.76 -31.59
C HIS A 197 5.33 -3.44 -31.45
N LYS A 198 4.63 -2.28 -31.40
CA LYS A 198 5.28 -0.98 -31.19
C LYS A 198 5.98 -0.86 -29.84
N VAL A 199 5.42 -1.51 -28.80
CA VAL A 199 6.05 -1.54 -27.48
C VAL A 199 7.31 -2.40 -27.54
N MET A 200 7.24 -3.58 -28.17
CA MET A 200 8.40 -4.45 -28.40
C MET A 200 9.50 -3.76 -29.21
N ASP A 201 9.13 -3.06 -30.29
CA ASP A 201 10.06 -2.23 -31.08
C ASP A 201 10.72 -1.15 -30.21
N GLY A 202 9.96 -0.55 -29.28
CA GLY A 202 10.48 0.41 -28.32
C GLY A 202 11.51 -0.20 -27.36
N ILE A 203 11.27 -1.42 -26.87
CA ILE A 203 12.22 -2.16 -26.01
C ILE A 203 13.49 -2.49 -26.78
N HIS A 204 13.38 -3.06 -27.98
CA HIS A 204 14.53 -3.40 -28.82
C HIS A 204 15.33 -2.13 -29.19
N LYS A 205 14.66 -1.03 -29.53
CA LYS A 205 15.32 0.24 -29.83
C LYS A 205 16.07 0.81 -28.63
N ALA A 206 15.53 0.63 -27.42
CA ALA A 206 16.23 1.06 -26.21
C ALA A 206 17.51 0.24 -25.96
N ILE A 207 17.47 -1.06 -26.22
CA ILE A 207 18.65 -1.94 -26.12
C ILE A 207 19.67 -1.57 -27.20
N GLU A 208 19.24 -1.41 -28.46
CA GLU A 208 20.09 -1.00 -29.59
C GLU A 208 20.84 0.30 -29.31
N LEU A 209 20.18 1.26 -28.66
CA LEU A 209 20.77 2.54 -28.29
C LEU A 209 21.63 2.49 -27.02
N GLY A 210 21.87 1.30 -26.45
CA GLY A 210 22.80 1.08 -25.35
C GLY A 210 22.23 1.36 -23.96
N TYR A 211 20.91 1.47 -23.78
CA TYR A 211 20.32 1.54 -22.44
C TYR A 211 20.48 0.19 -21.73
N ASN A 212 21.18 0.16 -20.59
CA ASN A 212 21.43 -1.06 -19.82
C ASN A 212 21.37 -0.77 -18.29
N PRO A 213 20.46 -1.41 -17.53
CA PRO A 213 19.36 -2.23 -18.01
C PRO A 213 18.18 -1.41 -18.55
N VAL A 214 17.47 -1.94 -19.53
CA VAL A 214 16.15 -1.42 -19.94
C VAL A 214 15.11 -1.93 -18.94
N LYS A 215 14.41 -1.02 -18.27
CA LYS A 215 13.44 -1.38 -17.23
C LYS A 215 12.07 -1.61 -17.81
N VAL A 216 11.55 -2.84 -17.65
CA VAL A 216 10.20 -3.24 -18.09
C VAL A 216 9.33 -3.45 -16.85
N ASN A 217 8.30 -2.62 -16.70
CA ASN A 217 7.36 -2.70 -15.57
C ASN A 217 6.14 -3.55 -15.98
N CYS A 218 5.81 -4.55 -15.16
CA CYS A 218 4.66 -5.43 -15.33
C CYS A 218 3.81 -5.39 -14.04
N VAL A 219 2.58 -4.91 -14.13
CA VAL A 219 1.60 -5.00 -13.01
C VAL A 219 0.99 -6.39 -13.04
N VAL A 220 1.24 -7.18 -12.00
CA VAL A 220 0.78 -8.58 -11.93
C VAL A 220 -0.60 -8.65 -11.30
N MET A 221 -1.53 -9.27 -12.01
CA MET A 221 -2.93 -9.41 -11.60
C MET A 221 -3.39 -10.87 -11.73
N ARG A 222 -3.97 -11.39 -10.66
CA ARG A 222 -4.50 -12.75 -10.62
C ARG A 222 -5.66 -12.94 -11.60
N GLY A 223 -5.63 -14.07 -12.32
CA GLY A 223 -6.60 -14.42 -13.35
C GLY A 223 -6.42 -13.63 -14.65
N LEU A 224 -5.28 -12.93 -14.80
CA LEU A 224 -5.01 -12.13 -15.98
C LEU A 224 -3.64 -12.39 -16.61
N ASN A 225 -2.55 -12.21 -15.86
CA ASN A 225 -1.20 -12.33 -16.38
C ASN A 225 -0.19 -12.96 -15.40
N GLU A 226 -0.64 -13.50 -14.26
CA GLU A 226 0.24 -14.21 -13.33
C GLU A 226 0.85 -15.48 -13.93
N ASP A 227 0.23 -16.03 -14.96
CA ASP A 227 0.72 -17.16 -15.73
C ASP A 227 1.97 -16.86 -16.56
N GLU A 228 2.24 -15.57 -16.84
CA GLU A 228 3.38 -15.12 -17.67
C GLU A 228 4.62 -14.72 -16.85
N LEU A 229 4.63 -14.90 -15.52
CA LEU A 229 5.77 -14.54 -14.66
C LEU A 229 7.09 -15.18 -15.10
N LEU A 230 7.03 -16.48 -15.45
CA LEU A 230 8.21 -17.23 -15.88
C LEU A 230 8.67 -16.82 -17.28
N ASP A 231 7.74 -16.51 -18.18
CA ASP A 231 8.05 -16.05 -19.54
C ASP A 231 8.73 -14.68 -19.51
N PHE A 232 8.24 -13.76 -18.69
CA PHE A 232 8.89 -12.47 -18.45
C PHE A 232 10.29 -12.62 -17.85
N ALA A 233 10.46 -13.52 -16.88
CA ALA A 233 11.77 -13.81 -16.31
C ALA A 233 12.72 -14.40 -17.35
N ALA A 234 12.24 -15.30 -18.20
CA ALA A 234 13.03 -15.93 -19.27
C ALA A 234 13.56 -14.93 -20.31
N LEU A 235 12.86 -13.82 -20.55
CA LEU A 235 13.35 -12.75 -21.44
C LEU A 235 14.70 -12.19 -20.98
N THR A 236 14.96 -12.16 -19.68
CA THR A 236 16.21 -11.61 -19.13
C THR A 236 17.42 -12.53 -19.38
N LYS A 237 17.21 -13.75 -19.92
CA LYS A 237 18.30 -14.67 -20.28
C LYS A 237 19.21 -14.10 -21.35
N SER A 238 18.62 -13.50 -22.39
CA SER A 238 19.33 -13.03 -23.58
C SER A 238 19.26 -11.53 -23.79
N LEU A 239 18.50 -10.82 -22.97
CA LEU A 239 18.31 -9.37 -23.11
C LEU A 239 18.70 -8.66 -21.80
N PRO A 240 19.39 -7.50 -21.87
CA PRO A 240 19.80 -6.72 -20.71
C PRO A 240 18.61 -5.96 -20.10
N LEU A 241 17.57 -6.69 -19.71
CA LEU A 241 16.34 -6.16 -19.13
C LEU A 241 16.38 -6.20 -17.59
N ASP A 242 15.74 -5.23 -16.95
CA ASP A 242 15.30 -5.29 -15.57
C ASP A 242 13.77 -5.42 -15.57
N VAL A 243 13.26 -6.66 -15.56
CA VAL A 243 11.83 -6.91 -15.52
C VAL A 243 11.32 -6.71 -14.10
N ARG A 244 10.37 -5.79 -13.92
CA ARG A 244 9.88 -5.33 -12.63
C ARG A 244 8.43 -5.74 -12.42
N PHE A 245 8.21 -6.75 -11.63
CA PHE A 245 6.89 -7.19 -11.21
C PHE A 245 6.36 -6.28 -10.11
N ILE A 246 5.19 -5.69 -10.33
CA ILE A 246 4.55 -4.71 -9.46
C ILE A 246 3.28 -5.32 -8.89
N GLU A 247 3.13 -5.30 -7.56
CA GLU A 247 1.88 -5.68 -6.92
C GLU A 247 0.74 -4.74 -7.33
N TYR A 248 -0.42 -5.30 -7.66
CA TYR A 248 -1.59 -4.54 -8.07
C TYR A 248 -2.10 -3.64 -6.93
N MET A 249 -2.17 -2.35 -7.17
CA MET A 249 -2.49 -1.31 -6.16
C MET A 249 -3.90 -0.74 -6.32
N PRO A 250 -4.56 -0.33 -5.20
CA PRO A 250 -5.86 0.33 -5.23
C PRO A 250 -5.75 1.79 -5.64
N PHE A 251 -6.51 2.18 -6.66
CA PHE A 251 -6.75 3.56 -7.08
C PHE A 251 -8.23 3.74 -7.38
N ASP A 252 -8.73 4.98 -7.31
CA ASP A 252 -10.14 5.24 -7.59
C ASP A 252 -10.52 4.78 -9.00
N GLY A 253 -11.62 4.05 -9.09
CA GLY A 253 -12.20 3.56 -10.34
C GLY A 253 -11.55 2.31 -10.95
N ASN A 254 -10.45 1.78 -10.40
CA ASN A 254 -9.80 0.59 -10.96
C ASN A 254 -10.41 -0.75 -10.52
N LYS A 255 -11.51 -0.72 -9.75
CA LYS A 255 -12.22 -1.92 -9.24
C LYS A 255 -11.27 -2.90 -8.54
N TRP A 256 -10.25 -2.37 -7.84
CA TRP A 256 -9.29 -3.17 -7.09
C TRP A 256 -9.99 -4.04 -6.04
N ASN A 257 -9.53 -5.26 -5.91
CA ASN A 257 -9.86 -6.12 -4.78
C ASN A 257 -8.67 -7.01 -4.43
N PHE A 258 -8.62 -7.46 -3.20
CA PHE A 258 -7.55 -8.29 -2.69
C PHE A 258 -7.37 -9.60 -3.46
N LYS A 259 -8.46 -10.19 -3.97
CA LYS A 259 -8.43 -11.45 -4.73
C LYS A 259 -7.68 -11.33 -6.06
N LYS A 260 -7.58 -10.12 -6.61
CA LYS A 260 -6.83 -9.85 -7.86
C LYS A 260 -5.34 -9.56 -7.63
N MET A 261 -4.93 -9.36 -6.39
CA MET A 261 -3.52 -9.12 -6.08
C MET A 261 -2.75 -10.44 -6.01
N VAL A 262 -1.57 -10.47 -6.61
CA VAL A 262 -0.56 -11.51 -6.42
C VAL A 262 0.53 -10.91 -5.53
N SER A 263 0.80 -11.53 -4.39
CA SER A 263 1.76 -11.00 -3.43
C SER A 263 3.21 -11.23 -3.89
N TYR A 264 4.11 -10.41 -3.40
CA TYR A 264 5.55 -10.58 -3.62
C TYR A 264 6.03 -12.00 -3.29
N LYS A 265 5.56 -12.55 -2.17
CA LYS A 265 5.93 -13.90 -1.75
C LYS A 265 5.51 -14.94 -2.78
N GLU A 266 4.26 -14.88 -3.25
CA GLU A 266 3.75 -15.81 -4.27
C GLU A 266 4.54 -15.70 -5.59
N MET A 267 4.80 -14.47 -6.06
CA MET A 267 5.60 -14.25 -7.27
C MET A 267 7.03 -14.76 -7.12
N LEU A 268 7.67 -14.52 -5.98
CA LEU A 268 9.02 -14.97 -5.70
C LEU A 268 9.09 -16.50 -5.59
N ASP A 269 8.13 -17.13 -4.93
CA ASP A 269 8.06 -18.59 -4.77
C ASP A 269 7.87 -19.26 -6.14
N THR A 270 7.01 -18.71 -7.02
CA THR A 270 6.83 -19.19 -8.40
C THR A 270 8.13 -19.14 -9.20
N VAL A 271 8.86 -18.02 -9.12
CA VAL A 271 10.15 -17.88 -9.84
C VAL A 271 11.21 -18.83 -9.26
N ARG A 272 11.26 -19.01 -7.95
CA ARG A 272 12.20 -19.93 -7.29
C ARG A 272 11.94 -21.41 -7.56
N GLN A 273 10.69 -21.79 -7.78
CA GLN A 273 10.37 -23.15 -8.21
C GLN A 273 11.02 -23.51 -9.55
N GLN A 274 11.09 -22.55 -10.48
CA GLN A 274 11.72 -22.74 -11.79
C GLN A 274 13.24 -22.52 -11.75
N TRP A 275 13.72 -21.55 -10.95
CA TRP A 275 15.13 -21.23 -10.78
C TRP A 275 15.49 -21.20 -9.29
N PRO A 276 15.82 -22.35 -8.68
CA PRO A 276 16.16 -22.43 -7.25
C PRO A 276 17.38 -21.60 -6.86
N GLU A 277 18.30 -21.42 -7.80
CA GLU A 277 19.56 -20.67 -7.62
C GLU A 277 19.38 -19.14 -7.75
N LEU A 278 18.16 -18.62 -7.67
CA LEU A 278 17.85 -17.19 -7.77
C LEU A 278 18.56 -16.41 -6.67
N GLU A 279 19.49 -15.55 -7.04
CA GLU A 279 20.30 -14.72 -6.15
C GLU A 279 19.67 -13.36 -5.91
N LYS A 280 19.60 -12.92 -4.65
CA LYS A 280 19.19 -11.56 -4.30
C LYS A 280 20.37 -10.62 -4.51
N LEU A 281 20.15 -9.55 -5.29
CA LEU A 281 21.15 -8.49 -5.49
C LEU A 281 21.15 -7.50 -4.31
N PRO A 282 22.27 -6.80 -4.06
CA PRO A 282 22.35 -5.75 -3.05
C PRO A 282 21.28 -4.67 -3.32
N GLU A 283 20.61 -4.22 -2.27
CA GLU A 283 19.59 -3.16 -2.36
C GLU A 283 20.27 -1.80 -2.40
N GLU A 284 19.97 -0.99 -3.42
CA GLU A 284 20.30 0.43 -3.40
C GLU A 284 19.46 1.16 -2.35
N GLU A 285 20.05 2.08 -1.61
CA GLU A 285 19.51 2.74 -0.42
C GLU A 285 18.12 3.40 -0.64
N SER A 286 17.79 3.83 -1.86
CA SER A 286 16.50 4.45 -2.22
C SER A 286 15.67 3.64 -3.21
N SER A 287 16.03 2.38 -3.48
CA SER A 287 15.31 1.51 -4.42
C SER A 287 13.91 1.15 -3.90
N THR A 288 12.93 1.11 -4.81
CA THR A 288 11.62 0.50 -4.53
C THR A 288 11.57 -0.97 -4.90
N ALA A 289 12.54 -1.41 -5.69
CA ALA A 289 12.57 -2.72 -6.28
C ALA A 289 13.59 -3.60 -5.55
N LYS A 290 13.17 -4.78 -5.14
CA LYS A 290 14.03 -5.85 -4.65
C LYS A 290 14.52 -6.63 -5.85
N ALA A 291 15.79 -6.46 -6.20
CA ALA A 291 16.37 -7.04 -7.40
C ALA A 291 16.96 -8.44 -7.16
N PHE A 292 16.80 -9.29 -8.16
CA PHE A 292 17.31 -10.66 -8.18
C PHE A 292 17.93 -10.98 -9.53
N ARG A 293 18.91 -11.86 -9.56
CA ARG A 293 19.54 -12.37 -10.76
C ARG A 293 19.45 -13.89 -10.82
N ILE A 294 19.15 -14.39 -12.00
CA ILE A 294 19.26 -15.83 -12.30
C ILE A 294 20.68 -16.05 -12.83
N PRO A 295 21.48 -16.96 -12.25
CA PRO A 295 22.82 -17.24 -12.75
C PRO A 295 22.84 -17.56 -14.24
N GLY A 296 23.78 -16.94 -14.97
CA GLY A 296 23.91 -17.10 -16.43
C GLY A 296 22.95 -16.24 -17.27
N PHE A 297 22.07 -15.43 -16.67
CA PHE A 297 21.21 -14.51 -17.40
C PHE A 297 21.86 -13.13 -17.55
N GLN A 298 21.64 -12.45 -18.68
CA GLN A 298 22.19 -11.12 -18.94
C GLN A 298 21.51 -10.01 -18.15
N GLY A 299 20.20 -10.12 -17.99
CA GLY A 299 19.38 -9.16 -17.26
C GLY A 299 19.11 -9.59 -15.81
N GLN A 300 18.09 -8.98 -15.24
CA GLN A 300 17.64 -9.21 -13.86
C GLN A 300 16.13 -9.11 -13.76
N ILE A 301 15.57 -9.63 -12.69
CA ILE A 301 14.19 -9.45 -12.30
C ILE A 301 14.11 -8.68 -11.00
N SER A 302 13.05 -7.92 -10.82
CA SER A 302 12.85 -7.11 -9.63
C SER A 302 11.39 -7.14 -9.18
N PHE A 303 11.15 -6.98 -7.87
CA PHE A 303 9.80 -6.93 -7.31
C PHE A 303 9.56 -5.59 -6.64
N ILE A 304 8.46 -4.92 -6.98
CA ILE A 304 8.02 -3.67 -6.35
C ILE A 304 6.87 -4.02 -5.40
N THR A 305 7.22 -4.17 -4.12
CA THR A 305 6.37 -4.68 -3.05
C THR A 305 5.53 -3.57 -2.43
N SER A 306 4.66 -2.95 -3.25
CA SER A 306 3.90 -1.75 -2.87
C SER A 306 2.87 -2.00 -1.77
N MET A 307 2.38 -3.23 -1.68
CA MET A 307 1.24 -3.61 -0.85
C MET A 307 1.61 -4.53 0.30
N SER A 308 2.41 -5.59 0.04
CA SER A 308 2.75 -6.60 1.05
C SER A 308 3.91 -6.16 1.96
N GLU A 309 5.01 -5.69 1.39
CA GLU A 309 6.23 -5.29 2.11
C GLU A 309 6.68 -3.90 1.66
N HIS A 310 6.08 -2.87 2.22
CA HIS A 310 6.28 -1.50 1.79
C HIS A 310 7.74 -0.99 1.94
N PHE A 311 8.16 -0.19 0.96
CA PHE A 311 9.45 0.48 0.89
C PHE A 311 9.40 1.94 1.42
N CYS A 312 8.45 2.27 2.29
CA CYS A 312 8.22 3.65 2.73
C CYS A 312 9.35 4.23 3.57
N GLY A 313 10.09 3.38 4.31
CA GLY A 313 11.18 3.82 5.20
C GLY A 313 12.29 4.58 4.50
N THR A 314 12.60 4.23 3.26
CA THR A 314 13.66 4.84 2.43
C THR A 314 13.12 5.69 1.27
N CYS A 315 11.81 6.01 1.29
CA CYS A 315 11.17 6.71 0.18
C CYS A 315 11.63 8.17 0.07
N ASN A 316 12.40 8.49 -0.97
CA ASN A 316 12.91 9.83 -1.29
C ASN A 316 12.13 10.56 -2.39
N ARG A 317 10.89 10.14 -2.69
CA ARG A 317 10.12 10.61 -3.86
C ARG A 317 9.13 11.69 -3.53
N LEU A 318 9.10 12.72 -4.39
CA LEU A 318 8.05 13.73 -4.50
C LEU A 318 7.42 13.67 -5.90
N ARG A 319 6.18 14.16 -6.02
CA ARG A 319 5.43 14.16 -7.29
C ARG A 319 4.79 15.50 -7.53
N ILE A 320 4.80 15.94 -8.80
CA ILE A 320 3.99 17.06 -9.29
C ILE A 320 3.03 16.49 -10.32
N THR A 321 1.73 16.68 -10.10
CA THR A 321 0.67 16.27 -11.03
C THR A 321 0.60 17.21 -12.23
N ALA A 322 -0.04 16.81 -13.33
CA ALA A 322 -0.14 17.64 -14.55
C ALA A 322 -0.90 18.95 -14.33
N ASP A 323 -1.81 18.98 -13.35
CA ASP A 323 -2.53 20.18 -12.89
C ASP A 323 -1.76 20.97 -11.81
N GLY A 324 -0.48 20.64 -11.55
CA GLY A 324 0.44 21.41 -10.75
C GLY A 324 0.34 21.22 -9.22
N ASN A 325 -0.26 20.13 -8.76
CA ASN A 325 -0.30 19.82 -7.34
C ASN A 325 0.92 19.02 -6.88
N LEU A 326 1.51 19.40 -5.76
CA LEU A 326 2.55 18.63 -5.07
C LEU A 326 1.93 17.53 -4.24
N LYS A 327 2.31 16.27 -4.53
CA LYS A 327 2.01 15.07 -3.72
C LYS A 327 3.30 14.55 -3.09
N VAL A 328 3.32 14.46 -1.76
CA VAL A 328 4.46 13.90 -1.02
C VAL A 328 4.39 12.38 -0.89
N CYS A 329 3.23 11.77 -1.16
CA CYS A 329 3.00 10.32 -1.19
C CYS A 329 2.17 9.94 -2.43
N LEU A 330 2.29 8.69 -2.88
CA LEU A 330 1.48 8.14 -3.97
C LEU A 330 0.02 7.99 -3.55
N PHE A 331 -0.21 7.57 -2.31
CA PHE A 331 -1.53 7.33 -1.75
C PHE A 331 -2.06 8.54 -0.96
N GLY A 332 -3.39 8.67 -0.92
CA GLY A 332 -4.08 9.74 -0.23
C GLY A 332 -4.29 10.98 -1.09
N ASN A 333 -5.14 11.88 -0.57
CA ASN A 333 -5.61 13.08 -1.26
C ASN A 333 -4.98 14.39 -0.73
N SER A 334 -3.93 14.29 0.10
CA SER A 334 -3.20 15.48 0.57
C SER A 334 -2.34 16.04 -0.55
N GLU A 335 -2.78 17.15 -1.13
CA GLU A 335 -2.13 17.83 -2.25
C GLU A 335 -2.03 19.32 -1.95
N VAL A 336 -1.03 19.99 -2.54
CA VAL A 336 -0.83 21.44 -2.44
C VAL A 336 -0.61 21.99 -3.84
N SER A 337 -1.43 22.93 -4.29
CA SER A 337 -1.32 23.50 -5.62
C SER A 337 -0.13 24.45 -5.72
N LEU A 338 0.97 23.99 -6.33
CA LEU A 338 2.11 24.86 -6.65
C LEU A 338 1.77 25.77 -7.84
N ARG A 339 0.96 25.30 -8.79
CA ARG A 339 0.50 26.08 -9.93
C ARG A 339 -0.21 27.37 -9.50
N ASP A 340 -1.17 27.25 -8.59
CA ASP A 340 -1.98 28.41 -8.21
C ASP A 340 -1.14 29.48 -7.49
N HIS A 341 -0.22 29.05 -6.64
CA HIS A 341 0.75 29.94 -6.00
C HIS A 341 1.69 30.59 -7.02
N LEU A 342 2.22 29.81 -7.98
CA LEU A 342 3.08 30.32 -9.05
C LEU A 342 2.36 31.37 -9.89
N ARG A 343 1.11 31.11 -10.29
CA ARG A 343 0.29 32.03 -11.09
C ARG A 343 -0.18 33.25 -10.33
N ALA A 344 -0.29 33.14 -8.99
CA ALA A 344 -0.54 34.28 -8.10
C ALA A 344 0.68 35.17 -7.90
N GLY A 345 1.84 34.85 -8.50
CA GLY A 345 3.07 35.64 -8.38
C GLY A 345 3.85 35.34 -7.08
N ALA A 346 3.64 34.21 -6.44
CA ALA A 346 4.40 33.84 -5.24
C ALA A 346 5.91 33.84 -5.51
N SER A 347 6.67 34.39 -4.58
CA SER A 347 8.13 34.39 -4.64
C SER A 347 8.70 32.99 -4.50
N GLU A 348 9.95 32.79 -4.96
CA GLU A 348 10.69 31.53 -4.81
C GLU A 348 10.73 31.07 -3.33
N GLN A 349 10.97 32.02 -2.41
CA GLN A 349 11.00 31.73 -0.98
C GLN A 349 9.64 31.28 -0.41
N GLU A 350 8.56 31.83 -0.92
CA GLU A 350 7.21 31.45 -0.52
C GLU A 350 6.85 30.05 -1.03
N LEU A 351 7.17 29.74 -2.30
CA LEU A 351 7.03 28.39 -2.86
C LEU A 351 7.85 27.37 -2.05
N LEU A 352 9.08 27.69 -1.68
CA LEU A 352 9.92 26.84 -0.84
C LEU A 352 9.33 26.59 0.55
N ARG A 353 8.72 27.61 1.19
CA ARG A 353 8.01 27.42 2.47
C ARG A 353 6.83 26.45 2.32
N ILE A 354 6.06 26.58 1.24
CA ILE A 354 4.92 25.71 0.94
C ILE A 354 5.39 24.27 0.72
N ILE A 355 6.44 24.08 -0.07
CA ILE A 355 7.05 22.77 -0.34
C ILE A 355 7.56 22.16 0.98
N GLY A 356 8.32 22.90 1.78
CA GLY A 356 8.85 22.44 3.06
C GLY A 356 7.75 22.03 4.04
N ALA A 357 6.67 22.83 4.13
CA ALA A 357 5.51 22.50 4.94
C ALA A 357 4.79 21.23 4.46
N ALA A 358 4.73 20.98 3.15
CA ALA A 358 4.16 19.74 2.60
C ALA A 358 5.07 18.54 2.89
N VAL A 359 6.38 18.67 2.68
CA VAL A 359 7.37 17.62 2.95
C VAL A 359 7.40 17.26 4.44
N GLY A 360 7.37 18.25 5.34
CA GLY A 360 7.35 18.03 6.79
C GLY A 360 6.12 17.24 7.28
N ARG A 361 4.99 17.30 6.55
CA ARG A 361 3.78 16.50 6.83
C ARG A 361 3.79 15.09 6.24
N LYS A 362 4.84 14.68 5.51
CA LYS A 362 4.93 13.34 4.92
C LYS A 362 4.96 12.30 6.03
N LYS A 363 4.07 11.32 5.99
CA LYS A 363 4.00 10.24 6.97
C LYS A 363 5.18 9.27 6.83
N ARG A 364 5.55 8.61 7.94
CA ARG A 364 6.62 7.61 7.96
C ARG A 364 6.36 6.48 6.96
N GLN A 365 5.11 6.02 6.91
CA GLN A 365 4.66 4.96 6.00
C GLN A 365 3.21 5.20 5.60
N HIS A 366 2.74 4.49 4.58
CA HIS A 366 1.32 4.46 4.23
C HIS A 366 0.50 3.72 5.31
N ALA A 367 -0.82 3.91 5.27
CA ALA A 367 -1.73 3.41 6.30
C ALA A 367 -1.96 1.87 6.29
N GLY A 368 -1.18 1.11 5.52
CA GLY A 368 -1.38 -0.33 5.32
C GLY A 368 -2.37 -0.65 4.19
N MET A 369 -2.31 -1.88 3.70
CA MET A 369 -3.02 -2.32 2.50
C MET A 369 -4.54 -2.12 2.57
N PHE A 370 -5.17 -2.52 3.66
CA PHE A 370 -6.62 -2.38 3.84
C PHE A 370 -7.07 -0.92 3.93
N SER A 371 -6.33 -0.11 4.69
CA SER A 371 -6.65 1.31 4.82
C SER A 371 -6.46 2.06 3.50
N ILE A 372 -5.43 1.73 2.72
CA ILE A 372 -5.20 2.33 1.39
C ILE A 372 -6.35 1.99 0.44
N SER A 373 -6.85 0.75 0.46
CA SER A 373 -7.95 0.33 -0.42
C SER A 373 -9.28 1.05 -0.14
N GLN A 374 -9.44 1.60 1.07
CA GLN A 374 -10.61 2.36 1.50
C GLN A 374 -10.40 3.88 1.40
N MET A 375 -9.15 4.33 1.25
CA MET A 375 -8.85 5.76 1.12
C MET A 375 -9.27 6.26 -0.26
N LYS A 376 -10.02 7.37 -0.29
CA LYS A 376 -10.24 8.10 -1.53
C LYS A 376 -8.89 8.58 -2.08
N ASN A 377 -8.54 8.18 -3.29
CA ASN A 377 -7.34 8.57 -4.00
C ASN A 377 -7.73 8.99 -5.42
N ARG A 378 -6.95 9.83 -6.07
CA ARG A 378 -7.20 10.12 -7.49
C ARG A 378 -7.05 8.84 -8.33
N PRO A 379 -7.77 8.68 -9.46
CA PRO A 379 -7.44 7.69 -10.47
C PRO A 379 -5.95 7.76 -10.82
N MET A 380 -5.32 6.62 -11.03
CA MET A 380 -3.86 6.53 -11.26
C MET A 380 -3.38 7.47 -12.37
N ILE A 381 -4.17 7.60 -13.42
CA ILE A 381 -3.89 8.47 -14.57
C ILE A 381 -3.69 9.94 -14.22
N LEU A 382 -4.44 10.47 -13.25
CA LEU A 382 -4.34 11.87 -12.81
C LEU A 382 -3.15 12.11 -11.88
N ILE A 383 -2.49 11.03 -11.41
CA ILE A 383 -1.31 11.11 -10.56
C ILE A 383 -0.04 10.89 -11.36
N GLU A 384 0.02 9.77 -12.13
CA GLU A 384 1.27 9.33 -12.76
C GLU A 384 1.13 8.57 -14.07
N LEU A 385 -0.07 8.05 -14.46
CA LEU A 385 -0.17 7.20 -15.65
C LEU A 385 -1.60 7.10 -16.19
N PHE A 386 -1.78 7.36 -17.50
CA PHE A 386 -2.71 6.88 -18.55
C PHE A 386 -4.21 7.24 -18.53
N MET A 387 -4.89 7.87 -19.37
CA MET A 387 -5.40 7.98 -20.72
C MET A 387 -6.71 8.73 -20.98
N PHE A 388 -7.05 8.99 -22.25
CA PHE A 388 -8.13 9.85 -22.74
C PHE A 388 -9.09 9.39 -23.80
N ARG A 389 -10.25 10.04 -23.84
CA ARG A 389 -11.12 10.19 -25.01
C ARG A 389 -11.58 11.65 -25.13
N ASP A 390 -11.47 12.24 -26.32
CA ASP A 390 -12.26 13.40 -26.72
C ASP A 390 -13.65 12.88 -27.10
N SER A 391 -14.70 13.32 -26.39
CA SER A 391 -16.10 13.22 -26.84
C SER A 391 -16.47 14.55 -27.48
N PRO A 392 -17.10 14.56 -28.68
CA PRO A 392 -17.69 15.78 -29.20
C PRO A 392 -18.88 16.20 -28.34
N PRO A 393 -19.25 17.49 -28.31
CA PRO A 393 -20.35 17.98 -27.51
C PRO A 393 -21.67 17.35 -27.97
N ALA A 394 -22.47 16.91 -27.00
CA ALA A 394 -23.82 16.44 -27.25
C ALA A 394 -24.69 17.61 -27.74
N ASN A 395 -25.17 17.52 -28.96
CA ASN A 395 -26.32 18.29 -29.37
C ASN A 395 -27.59 17.48 -29.06
N PRO A 396 -28.64 18.09 -28.52
CA PRO A 396 -29.88 17.40 -28.23
C PRO A 396 -30.79 17.36 -29.45
N SER A 397 -31.66 16.33 -29.45
CA SER A 397 -32.78 16.06 -30.33
C SER A 397 -32.50 15.43 -31.69
N ILE A 398 -32.98 14.21 -31.86
CA ILE A 398 -34.16 13.83 -32.65
C ILE A 398 -34.37 12.32 -32.52
N SER A 399 -35.63 11.99 -32.19
CA SER A 399 -36.23 10.66 -32.21
C SER A 399 -36.29 10.06 -33.62
N SER A 400 -35.99 8.79 -33.77
CA SER A 400 -36.87 7.82 -34.44
C SER A 400 -36.20 6.47 -34.58
N TRP A 401 -36.91 5.46 -34.19
CA TRP A 401 -36.71 4.05 -34.48
C TRP A 401 -36.79 3.83 -36.00
N ASP A 402 -35.84 3.05 -36.57
CA ASP A 402 -36.22 2.05 -37.57
C ASP A 402 -35.15 0.96 -37.70
N ALA A 403 -35.68 -0.23 -37.73
CA ALA A 403 -34.96 -1.49 -37.91
C ALA A 403 -34.49 -1.67 -39.35
N LEU A 404 -33.28 -2.22 -39.54
CA LEU A 404 -32.99 -3.03 -40.71
C LEU A 404 -32.07 -4.19 -40.40
N ARG A 405 -32.66 -5.37 -40.46
CA ARG A 405 -32.04 -6.68 -40.63
C ARG A 405 -31.21 -6.67 -41.94
N VAL A 406 -29.96 -7.14 -41.86
CA VAL A 406 -29.32 -7.76 -43.05
C VAL A 406 -28.60 -9.02 -42.58
N GLU A 407 -29.07 -10.13 -43.10
CA GLU A 407 -28.48 -11.45 -43.09
C GLU A 407 -27.20 -11.53 -43.95
N GLY A 408 -26.28 -12.35 -43.50
CA GLY A 408 -25.52 -13.24 -44.37
C GLY A 408 -24.27 -12.68 -44.99
N LEU A 409 -23.13 -13.20 -44.53
CA LEU A 409 -22.13 -13.81 -45.40
C LEU A 409 -21.02 -14.48 -44.58
N ARG A 410 -21.13 -15.81 -44.48
CA ARG A 410 -20.01 -16.67 -44.12
C ARG A 410 -19.00 -16.66 -45.28
N SER A 411 -17.79 -16.19 -45.07
CA SER A 411 -16.66 -16.63 -45.89
C SER A 411 -15.50 -17.03 -44.97
N ARG A 412 -15.19 -18.31 -45.04
CA ARG A 412 -13.95 -18.92 -44.54
C ARG A 412 -12.76 -18.27 -45.29
N MET A 413 -11.83 -17.71 -44.57
CA MET A 413 -10.46 -17.58 -45.06
C MET A 413 -9.49 -18.10 -43.99
N SER A 414 -8.81 -19.15 -44.39
CA SER A 414 -7.67 -19.78 -43.75
C SER A 414 -6.50 -18.80 -43.69
N PHE A 415 -6.09 -18.43 -42.46
CA PHE A 415 -4.79 -17.84 -42.21
C PHE A 415 -3.83 -18.92 -41.72
N SER A 416 -3.15 -19.56 -42.65
CA SER A 416 -1.94 -20.34 -42.37
C SER A 416 -0.80 -19.73 -43.20
N SER A 417 0.38 -19.68 -42.57
CA SER A 417 1.69 -19.63 -43.23
C SER A 417 2.43 -18.31 -43.44
N GLN A 418 2.29 -17.27 -42.57
CA GLN A 418 3.28 -16.18 -42.59
C GLN A 418 3.87 -15.72 -41.27
N MET A 419 3.48 -16.29 -40.15
CA MET A 419 4.07 -15.96 -38.82
C MET A 419 5.15 -16.95 -38.35
N ALA A 420 5.45 -17.99 -39.12
CA ALA A 420 6.44 -19.01 -38.73
C ALA A 420 7.90 -18.65 -38.99
N THR A 421 8.18 -17.50 -39.65
CA THR A 421 9.54 -17.16 -40.09
C THR A 421 10.29 -16.21 -39.15
N LEU A 422 9.61 -15.62 -38.17
CA LEU A 422 10.26 -14.73 -37.16
C LEU A 422 10.65 -15.42 -35.85
N TRP A 423 10.25 -16.69 -35.69
CA TRP A 423 10.54 -17.48 -34.48
C TRP A 423 11.51 -18.67 -34.70
N LYS A 424 12.23 -18.73 -35.82
CA LYS A 424 13.19 -19.80 -36.13
C LYS A 424 14.50 -19.72 -35.34
N GLY A 425 14.48 -19.38 -34.08
CA GLY A 425 15.68 -19.36 -33.23
C GLY A 425 15.50 -19.99 -31.84
N TYR A 426 14.30 -20.23 -31.38
CA TYR A 426 14.08 -20.72 -30.02
C TYR A 426 13.23 -21.99 -30.02
N ARG A 427 13.91 -23.16 -29.99
CA ARG A 427 13.27 -24.43 -29.59
C ARG A 427 13.17 -24.45 -28.07
N VAL A 428 11.93 -24.33 -27.56
CA VAL A 428 11.61 -24.73 -26.19
C VAL A 428 11.57 -26.26 -26.16
N PRO A 429 12.23 -26.95 -25.22
CA PRO A 429 12.10 -28.41 -25.07
C PRO A 429 10.66 -28.71 -24.65
N GLN A 430 9.98 -29.48 -25.49
CA GLN A 430 8.68 -30.08 -25.12
C GLN A 430 8.93 -31.18 -24.09
N THR A 431 8.30 -31.02 -22.93
CA THR A 431 8.16 -32.09 -21.95
C THR A 431 7.18 -33.14 -22.49
N PRO A 432 7.45 -34.47 -22.31
CA PRO A 432 6.54 -35.51 -22.76
C PRO A 432 5.23 -35.49 -21.96
N PRO A 433 4.11 -35.94 -22.57
CA PRO A 433 2.83 -35.96 -21.89
C PRO A 433 2.82 -37.00 -20.78
N LEU A 434 2.50 -36.59 -19.56
CA LEU A 434 2.22 -37.46 -18.43
C LEU A 434 0.92 -38.23 -18.70
N ALA A 435 1.00 -39.54 -18.58
CA ALA A 435 -0.08 -40.48 -18.74
C ALA A 435 -1.28 -40.10 -17.83
N GLN A 436 -2.47 -40.10 -18.42
CA GLN A 436 -3.74 -40.10 -17.71
C GLN A 436 -3.87 -41.31 -16.81
N GLN A 437 -3.73 -41.13 -15.50
CA GLN A 437 -4.27 -42.05 -14.52
C GLN A 437 -5.67 -41.58 -14.12
N GLN A 438 -6.63 -42.42 -14.48
CA GLN A 438 -8.02 -42.32 -14.03
C GLN A 438 -8.05 -42.43 -12.50
N LEU A 439 -8.47 -41.37 -11.81
CA LEU A 439 -8.88 -41.46 -10.42
C LEU A 439 -10.41 -41.46 -10.36
N GLY A 440 -10.90 -42.56 -9.78
CA GLY A 440 -12.31 -42.84 -9.63
C GLY A 440 -13.04 -41.81 -8.76
N SER A 441 -14.29 -41.60 -9.12
CA SER A 441 -15.30 -40.85 -8.37
C SER A 441 -15.56 -41.52 -7.01
N GLY A 442 -15.02 -40.95 -5.95
CA GLY A 442 -15.35 -41.30 -4.57
C GLY A 442 -16.24 -40.19 -3.97
N SER A 443 -17.52 -40.47 -3.86
CA SER A 443 -18.49 -39.66 -3.13
C SER A 443 -18.21 -39.75 -1.62
N PHE A 444 -17.86 -38.65 -0.99
CA PHE A 444 -17.83 -38.55 0.46
C PHE A 444 -19.23 -38.19 0.98
N GLN A 445 -19.97 -39.20 1.42
CA GLN A 445 -21.14 -39.04 2.30
C GLN A 445 -20.63 -38.78 3.73
N ARG A 446 -21.04 -37.66 4.29
CA ARG A 446 -20.91 -37.41 5.74
C ARG A 446 -22.05 -38.14 6.45
N HIS A 447 -21.72 -39.13 7.22
CA HIS A 447 -22.64 -39.75 8.19
C HIS A 447 -22.77 -38.86 9.42
N TYR A 448 -24.02 -38.43 9.67
CA TYR A 448 -24.45 -37.96 10.99
C TYR A 448 -24.91 -39.21 11.77
N THR A 449 -24.23 -39.51 12.85
CA THR A 449 -24.73 -40.43 13.87
C THR A 449 -25.45 -39.65 14.95
N SER A 450 -26.75 -39.78 15.02
CA SER A 450 -27.59 -39.47 16.14
C SER A 450 -27.46 -40.58 17.20
N HIS A 451 -27.06 -40.26 18.43
CA HIS A 451 -27.35 -41.11 19.57
C HIS A 451 -28.34 -40.38 20.46
N ALA A 452 -29.56 -40.97 20.50
CA ALA A 452 -30.53 -40.84 21.56
C ALA A 452 -30.36 -42.04 22.49
N ASP A 453 -30.39 -41.78 23.80
CA ASP A 453 -30.92 -42.65 24.83
C ASP A 453 -30.83 -41.86 26.14
N SER A 454 -31.96 -41.42 26.71
CA SER A 454 -32.84 -42.00 27.73
C SER A 454 -32.10 -42.40 29.02
N ASP A 455 -32.34 -41.70 30.14
CA ASP A 455 -33.26 -42.05 31.21
C ASP A 455 -33.15 -41.14 32.45
N ALA A 456 -34.26 -40.61 32.78
CA ALA A 456 -34.89 -40.41 34.10
C ALA A 456 -34.03 -40.48 35.37
N ASN A 457 -34.01 -39.45 36.21
CA ASN A 457 -34.76 -39.50 37.46
C ASN A 457 -34.95 -38.12 38.08
N SER A 458 -36.17 -37.84 38.42
CA SER A 458 -36.67 -36.71 39.17
C SER A 458 -36.32 -36.82 40.67
N GLN A 459 -35.94 -35.70 41.28
CA GLN A 459 -36.37 -35.39 42.64
C GLN A 459 -36.33 -33.88 42.91
N CYS A 460 -37.52 -33.33 43.08
CA CYS A 460 -37.77 -32.03 43.68
C CYS A 460 -37.30 -31.98 45.13
N LEU A 461 -36.59 -30.93 45.50
CA LEU A 461 -36.58 -30.43 46.87
C LEU A 461 -36.66 -28.91 46.86
N SER A 462 -37.63 -28.40 47.58
CA SER A 462 -38.08 -27.03 47.79
C SER A 462 -37.06 -26.17 48.58
N PRO A 463 -37.24 -24.84 48.55
CA PRO A 463 -36.30 -23.89 49.13
C PRO A 463 -36.56 -23.70 50.62
N ASP A 464 -35.51 -23.61 51.40
CA ASP A 464 -35.41 -22.74 52.57
C ASP A 464 -34.11 -22.99 53.35
N SER A 465 -33.62 -21.92 53.93
CA SER A 465 -32.52 -21.85 54.91
C SER A 465 -31.08 -21.95 54.38
N TRP A 466 -30.47 -20.79 54.18
CA TRP A 466 -29.10 -20.51 54.64
C TRP A 466 -28.96 -18.99 54.82
N ALA A 467 -29.29 -18.54 56.03
CA ALA A 467 -28.80 -17.26 56.53
C ALA A 467 -27.49 -17.51 57.30
N SER A 468 -26.63 -16.52 57.23
CA SER A 468 -25.44 -16.29 58.04
C SER A 468 -24.14 -17.01 57.66
N ALA A 469 -23.28 -16.28 56.98
CA ALA A 469 -21.91 -15.93 57.38
C ALA A 469 -21.24 -15.16 56.21
N ALA A 470 -21.20 -13.85 56.31
CA ALA A 470 -20.36 -13.02 55.45
C ALA A 470 -18.92 -13.07 55.98
N PRO A 471 -17.91 -13.37 55.12
CA PRO A 471 -16.56 -12.91 55.38
C PRO A 471 -16.42 -11.51 54.84
N SER A 472 -16.00 -10.59 55.69
CA SER A 472 -15.62 -9.22 55.39
C SER A 472 -14.59 -9.16 54.27
N GLY A 473 -15.04 -8.85 53.03
CA GLY A 473 -14.18 -8.45 51.93
C GLY A 473 -13.77 -6.99 52.09
N PRO A 474 -12.61 -6.59 51.58
CA PRO A 474 -12.13 -5.22 51.70
C PRO A 474 -13.07 -4.26 50.99
N GLN A 475 -13.49 -3.22 51.67
CA GLN A 475 -14.29 -2.10 51.21
C GLN A 475 -13.65 -1.48 49.97
N LEU A 476 -14.41 -1.40 48.86
CA LEU A 476 -14.11 -0.59 47.69
C LEU A 476 -14.11 0.89 48.10
N THR A 477 -12.92 1.43 48.33
CA THR A 477 -12.70 2.86 48.46
C THR A 477 -12.43 3.46 47.11
N SER A 478 -13.19 4.50 46.80
CA SER A 478 -13.06 5.50 45.71
C SER A 478 -13.26 5.02 44.26
N GLU A 479 -14.33 5.53 43.66
CA GLU A 479 -14.60 5.62 42.23
C GLU A 479 -13.58 6.55 41.56
N GLN A 480 -12.31 6.15 41.43
CA GLN A 480 -11.34 6.87 40.61
C GLN A 480 -11.24 6.24 39.23
N LEU A 481 -11.45 7.06 38.18
CA LEU A 481 -11.21 6.67 36.81
C LEU A 481 -9.73 6.33 36.63
N THR A 482 -9.44 5.13 36.09
CA THR A 482 -8.07 4.60 36.01
C THR A 482 -7.27 5.11 34.80
N HIS A 483 -7.91 5.85 33.86
CA HIS A 483 -7.31 6.35 32.63
C HIS A 483 -7.24 7.89 32.60
N VAL A 484 -7.11 8.52 33.75
CA VAL A 484 -6.93 9.98 33.87
C VAL A 484 -5.78 10.26 34.84
N ASP A 485 -4.99 11.29 34.53
CA ASP A 485 -3.96 11.81 35.43
C ASP A 485 -4.58 12.72 36.52
N SER A 486 -3.75 13.24 37.41
CA SER A 486 -4.17 14.15 38.48
C SER A 486 -4.81 15.45 38.01
N GLU A 487 -4.66 15.79 36.71
CA GLU A 487 -5.23 16.98 36.06
C GLU A 487 -6.46 16.65 35.22
N GLY A 488 -6.95 15.39 35.26
CA GLY A 488 -8.12 14.96 34.49
C GLY A 488 -7.87 14.67 33.02
N ARG A 489 -6.61 14.63 32.57
CA ARG A 489 -6.24 14.32 31.17
C ARG A 489 -6.16 12.81 30.98
N ALA A 490 -6.58 12.35 29.80
CA ALA A 490 -6.53 10.93 29.44
C ALA A 490 -5.08 10.42 29.40
N THR A 491 -4.80 9.36 30.17
CA THR A 491 -3.49 8.69 30.19
C THR A 491 -3.65 7.17 30.14
N MET A 492 -2.68 6.49 29.55
CA MET A 492 -2.63 5.03 29.52
C MET A 492 -2.05 4.53 30.85
N VAL A 493 -2.70 3.52 31.46
CA VAL A 493 -2.25 2.93 32.72
C VAL A 493 -0.87 2.29 32.56
N ASP A 494 0.08 2.60 33.44
CA ASP A 494 1.37 1.90 33.48
C ASP A 494 1.20 0.47 34.01
N VAL A 495 1.65 -0.51 33.22
CA VAL A 495 1.60 -1.94 33.57
C VAL A 495 3.00 -2.54 33.72
N GLY A 496 4.07 -1.73 33.62
CA GLY A 496 5.46 -2.21 33.66
C GLY A 496 5.87 -2.94 34.95
N GLY A 497 5.24 -2.61 36.07
CA GLY A 497 5.50 -3.27 37.38
C GLY A 497 4.65 -4.52 37.65
N LYS A 498 3.79 -4.95 36.72
CA LYS A 498 2.91 -6.11 36.92
C LYS A 498 3.55 -7.41 36.42
N PRO A 499 3.39 -8.52 37.16
CA PRO A 499 3.91 -9.82 36.73
C PRO A 499 3.16 -10.33 35.50
N ASP A 500 3.88 -11.04 34.62
CA ASP A 500 3.31 -11.75 33.51
C ASP A 500 2.52 -12.96 33.96
N THR A 501 1.22 -12.95 33.74
CA THR A 501 0.33 -14.08 34.00
C THR A 501 -0.40 -14.51 32.73
N GLU A 502 -0.95 -15.73 32.72
CA GLU A 502 -1.85 -16.15 31.66
C GLU A 502 -3.16 -15.39 31.76
N ARG A 503 -3.60 -14.81 30.65
CA ARG A 503 -4.81 -14.00 30.54
C ARG A 503 -5.76 -14.65 29.55
N VAL A 504 -6.99 -14.88 29.96
CA VAL A 504 -8.05 -15.36 29.09
C VAL A 504 -9.26 -14.46 29.25
N ALA A 505 -9.90 -14.08 28.14
CA ALA A 505 -11.18 -13.39 28.16
C ALA A 505 -12.12 -13.97 27.11
N VAL A 506 -13.40 -14.03 27.42
CA VAL A 506 -14.48 -14.45 26.54
C VAL A 506 -15.53 -13.36 26.47
N ALA A 507 -15.89 -12.96 25.26
CA ALA A 507 -16.98 -12.02 25.00
C ALA A 507 -18.01 -12.64 24.06
N SER A 508 -19.24 -12.14 24.11
CA SER A 508 -20.31 -12.54 23.19
C SER A 508 -20.91 -11.33 22.46
N ALA A 509 -21.63 -11.62 21.39
CA ALA A 509 -22.53 -10.72 20.70
C ALA A 509 -23.66 -11.54 20.07
N VAL A 510 -24.82 -10.93 19.86
CA VAL A 510 -25.96 -11.55 19.17
C VAL A 510 -26.37 -10.68 17.99
N VAL A 511 -26.66 -11.30 16.84
CA VAL A 511 -27.12 -10.63 15.63
C VAL A 511 -28.47 -11.18 15.23
N LEU A 512 -29.52 -10.41 15.47
CA LEU A 512 -30.89 -10.75 15.02
C LEU A 512 -31.01 -10.46 13.53
N LEU A 513 -30.99 -11.50 12.71
CA LEU A 513 -31.03 -11.39 11.24
C LEU A 513 -32.44 -11.24 10.67
N GLY A 514 -33.43 -11.72 11.40
CA GLY A 514 -34.79 -11.93 10.93
C GLY A 514 -34.90 -13.13 9.96
N PRO A 515 -36.13 -13.60 9.67
CA PRO A 515 -36.35 -14.91 9.03
C PRO A 515 -35.77 -15.02 7.61
N VAL A 516 -35.80 -13.95 6.83
CA VAL A 516 -35.34 -13.98 5.43
C VAL A 516 -33.83 -14.02 5.35
N ALA A 517 -33.14 -13.14 6.07
CA ALA A 517 -31.67 -13.09 6.05
C ALA A 517 -31.08 -14.34 6.74
N PHE A 518 -31.70 -14.80 7.83
CA PHE A 518 -31.29 -16.02 8.53
C PHE A 518 -31.31 -17.25 7.61
N LYS A 519 -32.41 -17.46 6.85
CA LYS A 519 -32.52 -18.58 5.91
C LYS A 519 -31.42 -18.54 4.84
N LEU A 520 -31.09 -17.36 4.30
CA LEU A 520 -30.04 -17.22 3.30
C LEU A 520 -28.63 -17.47 3.88
N VAL A 521 -28.38 -17.08 5.12
CA VAL A 521 -27.13 -17.38 5.84
C VAL A 521 -27.04 -18.87 6.11
N GLN A 522 -28.09 -19.49 6.63
CA GLN A 522 -28.15 -20.93 6.90
C GLN A 522 -27.89 -21.77 5.65
N GLN A 523 -28.42 -21.36 4.50
CA GLN A 523 -28.27 -22.05 3.22
C GLN A 523 -27.03 -21.62 2.44
N ASN A 524 -26.21 -20.71 2.98
CA ASN A 524 -25.06 -20.11 2.31
C ASN A 524 -25.37 -19.53 0.91
N GLN A 525 -26.52 -18.87 0.78
CA GLN A 525 -27.04 -18.32 -0.48
C GLN A 525 -26.92 -16.80 -0.60
N LEU A 526 -26.12 -16.15 0.24
CA LEU A 526 -25.86 -14.71 0.11
C LEU A 526 -24.99 -14.43 -1.11
N LYS A 527 -25.36 -13.41 -1.89
CA LYS A 527 -24.56 -12.96 -3.05
C LYS A 527 -23.15 -12.50 -2.71
N LYS A 528 -22.90 -12.10 -1.46
CA LYS A 528 -21.59 -11.69 -0.95
C LYS A 528 -20.70 -12.85 -0.52
N GLY A 529 -21.18 -14.10 -0.57
CA GLY A 529 -20.47 -15.30 -0.14
C GLY A 529 -20.79 -15.71 1.29
N ASP A 530 -19.97 -16.59 1.87
CA ASP A 530 -20.17 -17.17 3.21
C ASP A 530 -20.02 -16.11 4.31
N ALA A 531 -21.16 -15.68 4.86
CA ALA A 531 -21.21 -14.62 5.86
C ALA A 531 -20.60 -15.06 7.20
N LEU A 532 -20.76 -16.33 7.59
CA LEU A 532 -20.26 -16.83 8.86
C LEU A 532 -18.71 -16.90 8.84
N VAL A 533 -18.13 -17.45 7.78
CA VAL A 533 -16.68 -17.51 7.61
C VAL A 533 -16.06 -16.12 7.53
N VAL A 534 -16.68 -15.19 6.80
CA VAL A 534 -16.18 -13.82 6.70
C VAL A 534 -16.24 -13.10 8.05
N ALA A 535 -17.33 -13.28 8.81
CA ALA A 535 -17.45 -12.70 10.15
C ALA A 535 -16.44 -13.30 11.14
N GLN A 536 -16.21 -14.61 11.07
CA GLN A 536 -15.20 -15.28 11.89
C GLN A 536 -13.80 -14.71 11.65
N LEU A 537 -13.38 -14.59 10.39
CA LEU A 537 -12.08 -14.03 10.03
C LEU A 537 -11.96 -12.56 10.45
N ALA A 538 -13.02 -11.77 10.29
CA ALA A 538 -13.05 -10.38 10.71
C ALA A 538 -12.90 -10.25 12.24
N GLY A 539 -13.55 -11.10 13.03
CA GLY A 539 -13.39 -11.14 14.47
C GLY A 539 -11.96 -11.48 14.89
N VAL A 540 -11.35 -12.50 14.29
CA VAL A 540 -9.93 -12.84 14.55
C VAL A 540 -9.00 -11.67 14.22
N GLN A 541 -9.24 -10.99 13.11
CA GLN A 541 -8.44 -9.83 12.72
C GLN A 541 -8.63 -8.64 13.67
N ALA A 542 -9.85 -8.42 14.13
CA ALA A 542 -10.19 -7.33 15.04
C ALA A 542 -9.48 -7.48 16.41
N ALA A 543 -9.44 -8.69 16.96
CA ALA A 543 -8.67 -8.97 18.19
C ALA A 543 -7.19 -8.57 18.05
N LYS A 544 -6.57 -8.84 16.88
CA LYS A 544 -5.16 -8.49 16.61
C LYS A 544 -4.93 -6.98 16.43
N LEU A 545 -5.97 -6.21 16.15
CA LEU A 545 -5.92 -4.77 15.88
C LEU A 545 -6.46 -3.92 17.03
N THR A 546 -6.86 -4.49 18.14
CA THR A 546 -7.56 -3.81 19.25
C THR A 546 -6.82 -2.57 19.72
N SER A 547 -5.52 -2.65 19.97
CA SER A 547 -4.72 -1.49 20.40
C SER A 547 -4.58 -0.37 19.35
N GLN A 548 -4.90 -0.65 18.08
CA GLN A 548 -4.95 0.35 17.02
C GLN A 548 -6.33 1.00 16.89
N LEU A 549 -7.38 0.33 17.36
CA LEU A 549 -8.76 0.79 17.32
C LEU A 549 -9.14 1.55 18.58
N ILE A 550 -8.62 1.14 19.75
CA ILE A 550 -8.95 1.71 21.07
C ILE A 550 -7.70 2.41 21.62
N PRO A 551 -7.72 3.75 21.68
CA PRO A 551 -6.50 4.55 21.88
C PRO A 551 -5.70 4.25 23.14
N LEU A 552 -6.36 3.90 24.25
CA LEU A 552 -5.71 3.66 25.56
C LEU A 552 -5.47 2.18 25.87
N CYS A 553 -5.74 1.28 24.90
CA CYS A 553 -5.41 -0.14 25.04
C CYS A 553 -3.93 -0.42 24.81
N HIS A 554 -3.34 -1.25 25.65
CA HIS A 554 -1.99 -1.76 25.48
C HIS A 554 -1.91 -2.70 24.27
N HIS A 555 -0.75 -2.75 23.64
CA HIS A 555 -0.50 -3.77 22.63
C HIS A 555 -0.19 -5.11 23.30
N VAL A 556 -1.06 -6.11 23.09
CA VAL A 556 -0.92 -7.44 23.69
C VAL A 556 -0.53 -8.46 22.63
N ALA A 557 0.49 -9.27 22.92
CA ALA A 557 0.90 -10.40 22.07
C ALA A 557 -0.05 -11.59 22.30
N LEU A 558 -1.10 -11.69 21.46
CA LEU A 558 -2.08 -12.75 21.56
C LEU A 558 -1.47 -14.12 21.20
N SER A 559 -1.62 -15.11 22.08
CA SER A 559 -1.22 -16.50 21.85
C SER A 559 -2.33 -17.31 21.15
N HIS A 560 -3.60 -16.95 21.37
CA HIS A 560 -4.75 -17.64 20.74
C HIS A 560 -5.95 -16.69 20.62
N VAL A 561 -6.65 -16.80 19.49
CA VAL A 561 -7.95 -16.16 19.23
C VAL A 561 -8.88 -17.17 18.60
N GLN A 562 -10.04 -17.39 19.20
CA GLN A 562 -11.10 -18.25 18.67
C GLN A 562 -12.39 -17.44 18.57
N VAL A 563 -13.06 -17.53 17.42
CA VAL A 563 -14.36 -16.91 17.17
C VAL A 563 -15.29 -18.00 16.68
N GLN A 564 -16.37 -18.24 17.42
CA GLN A 564 -17.42 -19.21 17.10
C GLN A 564 -18.69 -18.44 16.74
N LEU A 565 -19.40 -18.92 15.73
CA LEU A 565 -20.69 -18.38 15.31
C LEU A 565 -21.68 -19.52 15.21
N GLU A 566 -22.76 -19.44 15.96
CA GLU A 566 -23.80 -20.46 16.04
C GLU A 566 -25.15 -19.88 15.58
N LEU A 567 -25.92 -20.68 14.83
CA LEU A 567 -27.22 -20.29 14.30
C LEU A 567 -28.33 -20.65 15.28
N ASP A 568 -29.01 -19.63 15.82
CA ASP A 568 -30.23 -19.81 16.61
C ASP A 568 -31.47 -19.70 15.71
N SER A 569 -32.05 -20.86 15.42
CA SER A 569 -33.26 -20.97 14.57
C SER A 569 -34.52 -20.44 15.25
N THR A 570 -34.55 -20.36 16.58
CA THR A 570 -35.71 -19.93 17.35
C THR A 570 -35.83 -18.41 17.32
N ARG A 571 -34.72 -17.71 17.40
CA ARG A 571 -34.64 -16.24 17.38
C ARG A 571 -34.33 -15.69 15.99
N HIS A 572 -34.07 -16.54 14.99
CA HIS A 572 -33.50 -16.20 13.69
C HIS A 572 -32.26 -15.31 13.84
N ALA A 573 -31.35 -15.74 14.71
CA ALA A 573 -30.16 -15.00 15.15
C ALA A 573 -28.87 -15.77 14.88
N VAL A 574 -27.75 -15.08 14.97
CA VAL A 574 -26.42 -15.66 15.06
C VAL A 574 -25.83 -15.26 16.40
N GLU A 575 -25.49 -16.24 17.22
CA GLU A 575 -24.74 -16.07 18.44
C GLU A 575 -23.25 -16.12 18.14
N ILE A 576 -22.53 -15.14 18.66
CA ILE A 576 -21.07 -15.01 18.46
C ILE A 576 -20.41 -15.12 19.82
N ARG A 577 -19.39 -15.98 19.90
CA ARG A 577 -18.52 -16.12 21.07
C ARG A 577 -17.08 -15.95 20.65
N ALA A 578 -16.39 -14.95 21.20
CA ALA A 578 -14.99 -14.66 20.94
C ALA A 578 -14.15 -14.89 22.19
N SER A 579 -13.10 -15.71 22.08
CA SER A 579 -12.15 -15.99 23.15
C SER A 579 -10.75 -15.54 22.74
N CYS A 580 -10.09 -14.80 23.62
CA CYS A 580 -8.72 -14.34 23.44
C CYS A 580 -7.85 -14.82 24.60
N ARG A 581 -6.60 -15.23 24.29
CA ARG A 581 -5.61 -15.66 25.26
C ARG A 581 -4.27 -14.99 25.01
N ALA A 582 -3.62 -14.56 26.07
CA ALA A 582 -2.25 -14.02 26.04
C ALA A 582 -1.52 -14.31 27.33
N ARG A 583 -0.21 -14.16 27.32
CA ARG A 583 0.62 -14.09 28.54
C ARG A 583 1.22 -12.68 28.62
N GLY A 584 0.97 -11.99 29.74
CA GLY A 584 1.46 -10.62 29.89
C GLY A 584 0.94 -9.91 31.14
N PRO A 585 1.33 -8.65 31.33
CA PRO A 585 1.01 -7.85 32.52
C PRO A 585 -0.42 -7.27 32.47
N THR A 586 -1.14 -7.35 31.35
CA THR A 586 -2.50 -6.80 31.19
C THR A 586 -3.49 -7.83 30.66
N GLY A 587 -4.79 -7.59 30.88
CA GLY A 587 -5.86 -8.46 30.40
C GLY A 587 -6.12 -8.35 28.90
N VAL A 588 -6.97 -9.25 28.37
CA VAL A 588 -7.35 -9.34 26.94
C VAL A 588 -8.86 -9.16 26.76
N GLU A 589 -9.50 -8.47 27.69
CA GLU A 589 -10.95 -8.22 27.67
C GLU A 589 -11.35 -7.42 26.44
N MET A 590 -10.55 -6.40 26.10
CA MET A 590 -10.84 -5.53 24.96
C MET A 590 -10.63 -6.24 23.63
N GLU A 591 -9.66 -7.14 23.53
CA GLU A 591 -9.44 -8.00 22.38
C GLU A 591 -10.63 -8.92 22.12
N ALA A 592 -11.19 -9.54 23.18
CA ALA A 592 -12.36 -10.39 23.06
C ALA A 592 -13.62 -9.60 22.68
N LEU A 593 -13.86 -8.45 23.32
CA LEU A 593 -15.00 -7.57 23.01
C LEU A 593 -14.92 -7.01 21.58
N THR A 594 -13.77 -6.51 21.17
CA THR A 594 -13.56 -5.99 19.81
C THR A 594 -13.76 -7.10 18.78
N SER A 595 -13.30 -8.30 19.07
CA SER A 595 -13.49 -9.48 18.22
C SER A 595 -14.96 -9.80 18.00
N ALA A 596 -15.75 -9.91 19.06
CA ALA A 596 -17.18 -10.20 18.99
C ALA A 596 -17.95 -9.08 18.28
N ALA A 597 -17.65 -7.82 18.62
CA ALA A 597 -18.31 -6.65 18.04
C ALA A 597 -18.09 -6.55 16.52
N VAL A 598 -16.84 -6.72 16.07
CA VAL A 598 -16.50 -6.62 14.64
C VAL A 598 -17.03 -7.83 13.85
N ALA A 599 -17.07 -9.02 14.43
CA ALA A 599 -17.76 -10.16 13.82
C ALA A 599 -19.24 -9.89 13.61
N ALA A 600 -19.93 -9.31 14.60
CA ALA A 600 -21.34 -8.91 14.50
C ALA A 600 -21.58 -7.83 13.43
N LEU A 601 -20.75 -6.77 13.41
CA LEU A 601 -20.81 -5.72 12.39
C LEU A 601 -20.56 -6.29 10.98
N THR A 602 -19.72 -7.30 10.86
CA THR A 602 -19.43 -7.96 9.57
C THR A 602 -20.64 -8.74 9.09
N LEU A 603 -21.35 -9.47 9.98
CA LEU A 603 -22.61 -10.13 9.61
C LEU A 603 -23.67 -9.11 9.15
N TYR A 604 -23.80 -7.98 9.85
CA TYR A 604 -24.66 -6.90 9.40
C TYR A 604 -24.30 -6.44 7.98
N ASP A 605 -23.02 -6.16 7.71
CA ASP A 605 -22.59 -5.74 6.37
C ASP A 605 -22.87 -6.79 5.30
N MET A 606 -22.65 -8.06 5.60
CA MET A 606 -22.92 -9.15 4.67
C MET A 606 -24.40 -9.28 4.33
N CYS A 607 -25.28 -9.02 5.30
CA CYS A 607 -26.73 -9.27 5.19
C CYS A 607 -27.57 -8.01 4.90
N LYS A 608 -27.04 -6.78 5.08
CA LYS A 608 -27.78 -5.52 4.94
C LYS A 608 -28.44 -5.28 3.57
N ALA A 609 -28.00 -5.97 2.52
CA ALA A 609 -28.63 -5.93 1.21
C ALA A 609 -29.96 -6.70 1.17
N VAL A 610 -30.19 -7.62 2.11
CA VAL A 610 -31.41 -8.43 2.26
C VAL A 610 -32.38 -7.75 3.22
N SER A 611 -31.91 -7.31 4.38
CA SER A 611 -32.67 -6.57 5.37
C SER A 611 -31.79 -5.52 6.04
N ARG A 612 -32.36 -4.37 6.38
CA ARG A 612 -31.74 -3.33 7.20
C ARG A 612 -32.21 -3.35 8.65
N ASP A 613 -33.19 -4.17 8.94
CA ASP A 613 -33.81 -4.32 10.28
C ASP A 613 -33.00 -5.29 11.18
N ILE A 614 -31.78 -5.61 10.76
CA ILE A 614 -30.85 -6.45 11.53
C ILE A 614 -30.40 -5.67 12.77
N VAL A 615 -30.55 -6.30 13.93
CA VAL A 615 -30.18 -5.72 15.22
C VAL A 615 -28.91 -6.41 15.76
N LEU A 616 -27.98 -5.61 16.24
CA LEU A 616 -26.79 -6.09 16.97
C LEU A 616 -27.06 -5.84 18.45
N GLU A 617 -27.05 -6.91 19.25
CA GLU A 617 -27.34 -6.83 20.67
C GLU A 617 -26.37 -7.67 21.51
N GLU A 618 -26.47 -7.54 22.82
CA GLU A 618 -25.73 -8.33 23.80
C GLU A 618 -24.20 -8.41 23.59
N ILE A 619 -23.60 -7.30 23.11
CA ILE A 619 -22.15 -7.22 23.08
C ILE A 619 -21.65 -7.05 24.53
N LYS A 620 -21.13 -8.15 25.11
CA LYS A 620 -20.77 -8.18 26.54
C LYS A 620 -19.58 -9.08 26.81
N LEU A 621 -18.85 -8.76 27.88
CA LEU A 621 -17.84 -9.64 28.44
C LEU A 621 -18.54 -10.77 29.21
N ILE A 622 -18.21 -12.02 28.92
CA ILE A 622 -18.74 -13.20 29.58
C ILE A 622 -17.85 -13.60 30.77
N SER A 623 -16.55 -13.72 30.51
CA SER A 623 -15.59 -14.08 31.54
C SER A 623 -14.22 -13.53 31.28
N LYS A 624 -13.44 -13.39 32.34
CA LYS A 624 -11.99 -13.18 32.29
C LYS A 624 -11.30 -13.88 33.45
N THR A 625 -10.06 -14.31 33.22
CA THR A 625 -9.22 -14.95 34.21
C THR A 625 -7.78 -14.46 34.20
N GLY A 626 -7.08 -14.67 35.30
CA GLY A 626 -5.65 -14.41 35.47
C GLY A 626 -5.27 -12.97 35.82
N GLY A 627 -6.25 -12.11 36.11
CA GLY A 627 -6.02 -10.71 36.50
C GLY A 627 -5.78 -10.50 37.99
N GLN A 628 -4.99 -9.48 38.37
CA GLN A 628 -4.78 -9.11 39.79
C GLN A 628 -6.06 -8.72 40.52
N ARG A 629 -7.10 -8.26 39.82
CA ARG A 629 -8.43 -7.92 40.38
C ARG A 629 -9.37 -9.12 40.46
N GLY A 630 -8.83 -10.35 40.39
CA GLY A 630 -9.60 -11.58 40.39
C GLY A 630 -10.26 -11.93 39.08
N ASP A 631 -10.84 -13.13 39.04
CA ASP A 631 -11.58 -13.65 37.90
C ASP A 631 -13.00 -13.07 37.90
N PHE A 632 -13.55 -12.92 36.70
CA PHE A 632 -14.89 -12.44 36.49
C PHE A 632 -15.65 -13.44 35.60
N HIS A 633 -16.85 -13.79 36.03
CA HIS A 633 -17.82 -14.56 35.29
C HIS A 633 -19.17 -13.86 35.34
N ARG A 634 -19.76 -13.64 34.19
CA ARG A 634 -21.12 -13.10 34.15
C ARG A 634 -22.09 -14.24 34.36
N ALA A 635 -23.01 -14.05 35.32
CA ALA A 635 -24.12 -14.95 35.60
C ALA A 635 -25.09 -15.02 34.41
#